data_b38f3fdaaa83a5da3f5b44f816475f9e
#
_entry.id   b38f3fdaaa83a5da3f5b44f816475f9e
#
_cell.length_a   1.000
_cell.length_b   1.000
_cell.length_c   1.000
_cell.angle_alpha   90.00
_cell.angle_beta   90.00
_cell.angle_gamma   90.00
#
_symmetry.space_group_name_H-M   'P 1'
#
loop_
_entity.id
_entity.type
_entity.pdbx_description
1 polymer ?
#
loop_
_entity_poly.entity_id
_entity_poly.type
_entity_poly.pdbx_seq_one_letter_code
_entity_poly.pdbx_strand_id
1 'polypeptide(L)'
;MSSSNYFRSWIDRPHLDPNTRLLTEEYQRGITEFMGLVHRQPEAKTGMLRCPCSNCKNRKVIKEWDVWTHLYLSGFTRSYKIWYHHGETDYEHGSTSEPQPAVRLEEPIRTDVDYGVGTEQMVNDHFRGEDLPNAQARRFYDMLDAGKQPLYEGCRDGHSALSSATRLMGIKTDYNLAEDCVDAIADFVKGILPEDNVAPGSYYEVQKLVAGLGLSYQVIDVCSDNCMIYWRVDEQRVTCKFCGKPRYKDTIGRVPVPYKRMWYLPLTERLQRLYLSERTAQPMRWHAEHSTDGEIRHPSDAKAWKHFQSKYPDFAYERRNVYLGLCTDGFSPFGKSGRQYSLWPVILTPYNLPPNLCLRREFLFLSILVPGPEHPKRSLDVFLQPLIYELQQLWAQGAETYDVSCKENFQMRAVLMWTISDFPAYGMLSGWTTHGRLSCPYCQDNTDAFQLKHGRKTCWFDCHRRFLPPDHPYRRSRNLFTKNKRVFDSPPPEICGKDLKIQLRDFGAERTPEVGGHERFPVDAVGELHNWHKKSIFWDLPYWEDHLLRHNLDVMHIEKNFFDNLMNTILNVQGKTKDNLKSRLDLVDICARSELHVDENGRAPFPIYRLDAAGKDAFFDWISNDVEFPDGYASNLRNCIDRKEGKFTGLKSHDCHVMMQRLLPFAFKELLPRNVHEAIAGISGFFRDLCTRSVTLEGIENLKTNIAVIQCNLEKIFPPSFFDVMEHLVIHLARELELGGPVQYRWMYLYERYMFHLKKMVKNLSRVEGSIVAQMINEETSNFAEYYFPAEVQTKNRRPARHDDRGERATYHVTVPDIFTDVGRLSGKPKDRRLTEQERSHLQTYLLTNCEDVLQYER
;
A
#
# COMPACT_ATOMS: atom_id res chain seq x y z
N MET A 1 -19.06 46.15 15.07
CA MET A 1 -17.84 45.73 15.81
C MET A 1 -18.28 44.60 16.70
N SER A 2 -17.82 43.39 16.40
CA SER A 2 -18.36 42.15 16.94
C SER A 2 -17.93 41.93 18.40
N SER A 3 -18.83 41.37 19.19
CA SER A 3 -18.71 41.03 20.61
C SER A 3 -17.60 40.00 20.94
N SER A 4 -16.94 39.46 19.96
CA SER A 4 -15.89 38.42 20.11
C SER A 4 -14.56 38.92 20.71
N ASN A 5 -14.29 40.22 20.72
CA ASN A 5 -13.04 40.77 21.24
C ASN A 5 -12.99 40.93 22.77
N TYR A 6 -14.10 40.76 23.48
CA TYR A 6 -14.15 40.89 24.95
C TYR A 6 -14.20 39.59 25.72
N PHE A 7 -14.39 38.45 25.01
CA PHE A 7 -14.49 37.15 25.65
C PHE A 7 -13.15 36.74 26.25
N ARG A 8 -13.11 36.47 27.55
CA ARG A 8 -11.93 36.15 28.33
C ARG A 8 -10.71 37.03 28.07
N SER A 9 -10.96 38.33 28.02
CA SER A 9 -9.93 39.34 27.77
C SER A 9 -8.81 39.36 28.82
N TRP A 10 -9.05 38.75 29.99
CA TRP A 10 -8.07 38.62 31.05
C TRP A 10 -6.85 37.74 30.63
N ILE A 11 -7.02 36.82 29.70
CA ILE A 11 -5.91 35.98 29.18
C ILE A 11 -4.85 36.84 28.47
N ASP A 12 -5.22 37.95 27.90
CA ASP A 12 -4.32 38.85 27.17
C ASP A 12 -3.58 39.81 28.10
N ARG A 13 -4.02 39.94 29.37
CA ARG A 13 -3.43 40.85 30.38
C ARG A 13 -2.23 40.16 31.09
N PRO A 14 -1.35 40.98 31.74
CA PRO A 14 -0.31 40.44 32.62
C PRO A 14 -0.93 39.58 33.71
N HIS A 15 -0.44 38.34 33.86
CA HIS A 15 -0.97 37.43 34.86
C HIS A 15 -0.50 37.75 36.30
N LEU A 16 0.64 38.42 36.45
CA LEU A 16 1.18 38.85 37.75
C LEU A 16 1.05 40.38 37.91
N ASP A 17 0.68 40.80 39.10
CA ASP A 17 0.76 42.19 39.53
C ASP A 17 2.22 42.64 39.55
N PRO A 18 2.57 43.78 38.92
CA PRO A 18 3.94 44.24 38.81
C PRO A 18 4.62 44.58 40.17
N ASN A 19 3.81 44.91 41.17
CA ASN A 19 4.30 45.36 42.48
C ASN A 19 4.44 44.19 43.48
N THR A 20 3.42 43.30 43.53
CA THR A 20 3.35 42.21 44.50
C THR A 20 3.87 40.88 43.98
N ARG A 21 4.00 40.74 42.64
CA ARG A 21 4.37 39.50 41.99
C ARG A 21 3.40 38.31 42.23
N LEU A 22 2.22 38.61 42.75
CA LEU A 22 1.13 37.65 42.91
C LEU A 22 0.19 37.67 41.67
N LEU A 23 -0.58 36.60 41.50
CA LEU A 23 -1.62 36.58 40.45
C LEU A 23 -2.61 37.75 40.64
N THR A 24 -2.94 38.40 39.55
CA THR A 24 -4.02 39.38 39.57
C THR A 24 -5.35 38.71 39.90
N GLU A 25 -6.29 39.40 40.58
CA GLU A 25 -7.59 38.84 40.94
C GLU A 25 -8.37 38.33 39.71
N GLU A 26 -8.27 39.08 38.59
CA GLU A 26 -8.92 38.70 37.35
C GLU A 26 -8.34 37.37 36.80
N TYR A 27 -7.02 37.23 36.89
CA TYR A 27 -6.36 36.03 36.40
C TYR A 27 -6.62 34.80 37.30
N GLN A 28 -6.62 35.03 38.62
CA GLN A 28 -6.96 33.96 39.58
C GLN A 28 -8.41 33.48 39.41
N ARG A 29 -9.36 34.39 39.16
CA ARG A 29 -10.76 34.06 38.87
C ARG A 29 -10.88 33.30 37.57
N GLY A 30 -10.16 33.69 36.54
CA GLY A 30 -10.12 32.99 35.24
C GLY A 30 -9.52 31.60 35.32
N ILE A 31 -8.46 31.39 36.11
CA ILE A 31 -7.93 30.04 36.38
C ILE A 31 -8.95 29.16 37.10
N THR A 32 -9.67 29.73 38.07
CA THR A 32 -10.72 29.01 38.81
C THR A 32 -11.88 28.62 37.89
N GLU A 33 -12.28 29.50 36.99
CA GLU A 33 -13.29 29.21 35.97
C GLU A 33 -12.85 28.07 35.04
N PHE A 34 -11.61 28.13 34.58
CA PHE A 34 -11.02 27.10 33.74
C PHE A 34 -10.99 25.74 34.48
N MET A 35 -10.51 25.69 35.71
CA MET A 35 -10.45 24.46 36.50
C MET A 35 -11.84 23.92 36.80
N GLY A 36 -12.82 24.78 37.01
CA GLY A 36 -14.22 24.40 37.20
C GLY A 36 -14.83 23.76 35.95
N LEU A 37 -14.44 24.20 34.74
CA LEU A 37 -14.83 23.54 33.50
C LEU A 37 -14.17 22.16 33.38
N VAL A 38 -12.86 22.12 33.59
CA VAL A 38 -12.07 20.88 33.44
C VAL A 38 -12.55 19.80 34.40
N HIS A 39 -12.86 20.14 35.65
CA HIS A 39 -13.34 19.16 36.63
C HIS A 39 -14.68 18.49 36.28
N ARG A 40 -15.45 19.10 35.40
CA ARG A 40 -16.71 18.53 34.90
C ARG A 40 -16.49 17.53 33.74
N GLN A 41 -15.27 17.45 33.22
CA GLN A 41 -14.94 16.56 32.13
C GLN A 41 -14.52 15.16 32.62
N PRO A 42 -14.78 14.10 31.86
CA PRO A 42 -14.43 12.74 32.26
C PRO A 42 -12.93 12.54 32.49
N GLU A 43 -12.09 13.29 31.76
CA GLU A 43 -10.62 13.20 31.85
C GLU A 43 -10.07 13.65 33.19
N ALA A 44 -10.78 14.54 33.91
CA ALA A 44 -10.37 14.99 35.23
C ALA A 44 -10.25 13.84 36.27
N LYS A 45 -11.00 12.76 36.08
CA LYS A 45 -10.92 11.57 36.96
C LYS A 45 -9.53 10.91 36.98
N THR A 46 -8.68 11.20 35.99
CA THR A 46 -7.33 10.65 35.90
C THR A 46 -6.32 11.43 36.74
N GLY A 47 -6.67 12.62 37.23
CA GLY A 47 -5.75 13.56 37.89
C GLY A 47 -4.65 14.12 36.97
N MET A 48 -4.76 13.90 35.67
CA MET A 48 -3.81 14.35 34.65
C MET A 48 -4.51 15.26 33.66
N LEU A 49 -4.02 16.48 33.51
CA LEU A 49 -4.65 17.51 32.69
C LEU A 49 -3.70 18.04 31.62
N ARG A 50 -4.24 18.43 30.50
CA ARG A 50 -3.51 19.14 29.46
C ARG A 50 -3.24 20.57 29.91
N CYS A 51 -1.99 21.00 29.90
CA CYS A 51 -1.60 22.30 30.48
C CYS A 51 -1.75 23.43 29.47
N PRO A 52 -2.61 24.44 29.71
CA PRO A 52 -2.88 25.55 28.80
C PRO A 52 -1.89 26.72 28.97
N CYS A 53 -0.84 26.60 29.79
CA CYS A 53 0.09 27.70 30.01
C CYS A 53 0.85 28.10 28.74
N SER A 54 1.36 29.35 28.72
CA SER A 54 2.07 29.90 27.56
C SER A 54 3.31 29.11 27.14
N ASN A 55 3.94 28.37 28.05
CA ASN A 55 5.08 27.49 27.76
C ASN A 55 4.65 26.12 27.25
N CYS A 56 3.59 25.55 27.80
CA CYS A 56 3.11 24.23 27.42
C CYS A 56 2.20 24.25 26.19
N LYS A 57 1.45 25.35 25.96
CA LYS A 57 0.57 25.59 24.81
C LYS A 57 -0.33 24.37 24.49
N ASN A 58 -0.94 23.80 25.52
CA ASN A 58 -1.76 22.57 25.43
C ASN A 58 -1.03 21.32 24.89
N ARG A 59 0.29 21.30 24.88
CA ARG A 59 1.08 20.16 24.34
C ARG A 59 1.52 19.16 25.40
N LYS A 60 1.45 19.50 26.69
CA LYS A 60 1.86 18.63 27.78
C LYS A 60 0.67 18.25 28.64
N VAL A 61 0.57 16.97 28.95
CA VAL A 61 -0.35 16.45 29.97
C VAL A 61 0.46 16.25 31.23
N ILE A 62 0.06 16.90 32.32
CA ILE A 62 0.74 16.94 33.60
C ILE A 62 -0.26 16.76 34.73
N LYS A 63 0.21 16.54 35.95
CA LYS A 63 -0.70 16.45 37.10
C LYS A 63 -1.46 17.77 37.30
N GLU A 64 -2.68 17.68 37.76
CA GLU A 64 -3.55 18.81 37.98
C GLU A 64 -2.88 19.91 38.80
N TRP A 65 -2.20 19.54 39.88
CA TRP A 65 -1.48 20.49 40.71
C TRP A 65 -0.34 21.21 39.97
N ASP A 66 0.36 20.55 39.10
CA ASP A 66 1.41 21.15 38.29
C ASP A 66 0.82 22.11 37.25
N VAL A 67 -0.41 21.93 36.79
CA VAL A 67 -1.09 22.90 35.92
C VAL A 67 -1.26 24.26 36.61
N TRP A 68 -1.69 24.26 37.87
CA TRP A 68 -1.77 25.47 38.66
C TRP A 68 -0.42 26.18 38.75
N THR A 69 0.63 25.46 39.06
CA THR A 69 2.00 25.98 39.14
C THR A 69 2.47 26.57 37.82
N HIS A 70 2.18 25.89 36.71
CA HIS A 70 2.54 26.34 35.38
C HIS A 70 1.77 27.61 34.98
N LEU A 71 0.49 27.72 35.31
CA LEU A 71 -0.32 28.89 35.04
C LEU A 71 0.11 30.08 35.87
N TYR A 72 0.49 29.84 37.11
CA TYR A 72 1.07 30.87 38.00
C TYR A 72 2.38 31.42 37.43
N LEU A 73 3.30 30.53 37.01
CA LEU A 73 4.63 30.94 36.54
C LEU A 73 4.63 31.56 35.13
N SER A 74 3.72 31.12 34.24
CA SER A 74 3.81 31.41 32.79
C SER A 74 2.56 32.01 32.18
N GLY A 75 1.45 32.12 32.90
CA GLY A 75 0.18 32.55 32.39
C GLY A 75 -0.43 31.62 31.32
N PHE A 76 -1.64 31.94 30.86
CA PHE A 76 -2.32 31.23 29.77
C PHE A 76 -1.71 31.54 28.40
N THR A 77 -1.88 30.60 27.48
CA THR A 77 -1.65 30.84 26.05
C THR A 77 -2.64 31.89 25.53
N ARG A 78 -2.18 33.03 25.06
CA ARG A 78 -3.03 34.17 24.69
C ARG A 78 -4.07 33.88 23.62
N SER A 79 -3.80 33.00 22.68
CA SER A 79 -4.71 32.55 21.63
C SER A 79 -5.74 31.52 22.10
N TYR A 80 -5.65 31.02 23.34
CA TYR A 80 -6.46 29.92 23.85
C TYR A 80 -7.63 30.44 24.68
N LYS A 81 -8.57 31.14 24.07
CA LYS A 81 -9.73 31.73 24.71
C LYS A 81 -10.96 30.83 24.76
N ILE A 82 -11.09 29.93 23.81
CA ILE A 82 -12.07 28.86 23.82
C ILE A 82 -11.33 27.58 24.23
N TRP A 83 -11.76 26.94 25.32
CA TRP A 83 -11.03 25.83 25.93
C TRP A 83 -11.43 24.47 25.36
N TYR A 84 -11.45 24.39 24.01
CA TYR A 84 -11.89 23.22 23.27
C TYR A 84 -11.05 21.95 23.57
N HIS A 85 -9.78 22.08 23.93
CA HIS A 85 -8.97 20.94 24.39
C HIS A 85 -9.38 20.42 25.77
N HIS A 86 -10.27 21.14 26.47
CA HIS A 86 -10.76 20.85 27.80
C HIS A 86 -12.27 20.72 27.83
N GLY A 87 -12.89 20.39 26.69
CA GLY A 87 -14.29 20.03 26.56
C GLY A 87 -15.27 21.18 26.42
N GLU A 88 -14.79 22.42 26.18
CA GLU A 88 -15.70 23.54 25.88
C GLU A 88 -16.14 23.45 24.40
N THR A 89 -17.45 23.53 24.17
CA THR A 89 -18.06 23.53 22.84
C THR A 89 -18.69 24.89 22.56
N ASP A 90 -18.76 25.31 21.29
CA ASP A 90 -19.32 26.61 20.87
C ASP A 90 -20.80 26.83 21.25
N TYR A 91 -21.50 25.80 21.75
CA TYR A 91 -22.90 25.84 22.16
C TYR A 91 -23.12 26.37 23.59
N GLU A 92 -22.07 26.53 24.40
CA GLU A 92 -22.22 27.00 25.79
C GLU A 92 -22.29 28.56 25.93
N HIS A 93 -22.22 29.29 24.82
CA HIS A 93 -22.26 30.77 24.83
C HIS A 93 -23.50 31.40 24.19
N GLY A 94 -24.65 30.78 24.26
CA GLY A 94 -25.92 31.30 23.88
C GLY A 94 -26.73 31.71 25.11
N SER A 95 -26.85 33.03 25.32
CA SER A 95 -27.81 33.77 26.19
C SER A 95 -28.91 32.96 26.87
N THR A 96 -29.03 33.20 28.17
CA THR A 96 -30.21 32.85 28.98
C THR A 96 -31.52 33.22 28.29
N SER A 97 -32.26 32.20 27.83
CA SER A 97 -33.71 32.26 27.67
C SER A 97 -34.26 30.83 27.68
N GLU A 98 -35.36 30.67 28.36
CA GLU A 98 -36.03 29.41 28.74
C GLU A 98 -36.28 28.45 27.58
N PRO A 99 -36.37 27.12 27.86
CA PRO A 99 -36.64 26.16 26.83
C PRO A 99 -38.06 26.23 26.32
N GLN A 100 -38.23 26.59 25.07
CA GLN A 100 -39.49 26.41 24.34
C GLN A 100 -39.49 25.02 23.71
N PRO A 101 -40.66 24.35 23.67
CA PRO A 101 -40.79 22.99 23.17
C PRO A 101 -40.59 22.96 21.65
N ALA A 102 -39.96 21.85 21.21
CA ALA A 102 -39.67 21.61 19.81
C ALA A 102 -40.89 21.66 18.91
N VAL A 103 -40.93 22.63 18.02
CA VAL A 103 -41.89 22.68 16.91
C VAL A 103 -41.32 21.86 15.77
N ARG A 104 -42.01 20.78 15.43
CA ARG A 104 -41.81 20.04 14.18
C ARG A 104 -42.12 20.99 13.02
N LEU A 105 -41.11 21.30 12.21
CA LEU A 105 -41.34 21.86 10.90
C LEU A 105 -41.79 20.74 9.96
N GLU A 106 -43.08 20.78 9.61
CA GLU A 106 -43.63 19.99 8.52
C GLU A 106 -43.21 20.65 7.20
N GLU A 107 -42.51 19.94 6.36
CA GLU A 107 -42.31 20.32 4.98
C GLU A 107 -43.59 20.09 4.17
N PRO A 108 -43.91 20.93 3.17
CA PRO A 108 -45.13 20.83 2.42
C PRO A 108 -45.09 19.62 1.47
N ILE A 109 -46.10 18.76 1.59
CA ILE A 109 -46.40 17.64 0.72
C ILE A 109 -46.59 18.12 -0.71
N ARG A 110 -45.70 17.71 -1.62
CA ARG A 110 -46.00 17.75 -3.06
C ARG A 110 -46.81 16.51 -3.45
N THR A 111 -48.06 16.74 -3.76
CA THR A 111 -48.93 15.75 -4.40
C THR A 111 -48.64 15.73 -5.89
N ASP A 112 -47.85 14.75 -6.33
CA ASP A 112 -48.04 14.18 -7.65
C ASP A 112 -47.92 12.66 -7.49
N VAL A 113 -49.06 12.03 -7.64
CA VAL A 113 -49.29 10.61 -7.44
C VAL A 113 -49.07 9.91 -8.78
N ASP A 114 -47.98 9.15 -8.84
CA ASP A 114 -47.91 8.03 -9.82
C ASP A 114 -47.99 6.72 -9.02
N TYR A 115 -49.12 6.05 -9.14
CA TYR A 115 -49.37 4.74 -8.55
C TYR A 115 -48.87 3.68 -9.50
N GLY A 116 -47.69 3.11 -9.24
CA GLY A 116 -47.30 1.88 -9.91
C GLY A 116 -45.89 1.43 -9.58
N VAL A 117 -45.77 0.38 -8.84
CA VAL A 117 -44.57 -0.48 -8.57
C VAL A 117 -43.71 -0.15 -7.35
N GLY A 118 -43.67 1.08 -6.84
CA GLY A 118 -42.83 1.43 -5.68
C GLY A 118 -43.33 0.98 -4.31
N THR A 119 -44.62 0.78 -4.16
CA THR A 119 -45.25 0.45 -2.86
C THR A 119 -45.17 -1.03 -2.48
N GLU A 120 -45.16 -1.95 -3.42
CA GLU A 120 -44.93 -3.38 -3.13
C GLU A 120 -43.48 -3.65 -2.69
N GLN A 121 -42.53 -2.91 -3.26
CA GLN A 121 -41.12 -3.04 -2.89
C GLN A 121 -40.81 -2.40 -1.52
N MET A 122 -41.40 -1.24 -1.21
CA MET A 122 -41.31 -0.62 0.13
C MET A 122 -42.02 -1.46 1.21
N VAL A 123 -43.11 -2.12 0.89
CA VAL A 123 -43.82 -3.00 1.85
C VAL A 123 -43.03 -4.29 2.03
N ASN A 124 -42.40 -4.85 1.00
CA ASN A 124 -41.55 -6.02 1.13
C ASN A 124 -40.21 -5.71 1.86
N ASP A 125 -39.69 -4.50 1.72
CA ASP A 125 -38.50 -4.09 2.46
C ASP A 125 -38.81 -3.78 3.95
N HIS A 126 -40.05 -3.43 4.26
CA HIS A 126 -40.49 -3.21 5.68
C HIS A 126 -40.91 -4.50 6.41
N PHE A 127 -41.11 -5.61 5.68
CA PHE A 127 -41.47 -6.91 6.23
C PHE A 127 -40.38 -7.96 6.13
N ARG A 128 -39.15 -7.63 5.71
CA ARG A 128 -38.00 -8.49 5.94
C ARG A 128 -37.67 -8.44 7.42
N GLY A 129 -38.18 -9.42 8.13
CA GLY A 129 -37.76 -9.68 9.53
C GLY A 129 -36.24 -9.82 9.56
N GLU A 130 -35.59 -9.29 10.57
CA GLU A 130 -34.14 -9.47 10.78
C GLU A 130 -33.81 -10.96 10.74
N ASP A 131 -32.91 -11.36 9.85
CA ASP A 131 -32.47 -12.75 9.78
C ASP A 131 -31.70 -13.12 11.06
N LEU A 132 -31.93 -14.29 11.56
CA LEU A 132 -31.09 -14.85 12.60
C LEU A 132 -29.71 -15.15 12.03
N PRO A 133 -28.60 -14.83 12.76
CA PRO A 133 -27.28 -15.21 12.37
C PRO A 133 -27.18 -16.67 11.96
N ASN A 134 -26.48 -17.00 10.88
CA ASN A 134 -26.23 -18.37 10.47
C ASN A 134 -25.50 -19.16 11.58
N ALA A 135 -25.44 -20.48 11.48
CA ALA A 135 -24.88 -21.34 12.54
C ALA A 135 -23.41 -20.96 12.90
N GLN A 136 -22.61 -20.52 11.94
CA GLN A 136 -21.24 -20.09 12.17
C GLN A 136 -21.17 -18.75 12.90
N ALA A 137 -21.93 -17.75 12.45
CA ALA A 137 -22.00 -16.45 13.09
C ALA A 137 -22.58 -16.57 14.52
N ARG A 138 -23.59 -17.39 14.71
CA ARG A 138 -24.18 -17.65 16.03
C ARG A 138 -23.16 -18.22 17.01
N ARG A 139 -22.44 -19.26 16.64
CA ARG A 139 -21.35 -19.83 17.45
C ARG A 139 -20.28 -18.79 17.81
N PHE A 140 -19.98 -17.93 16.87
CA PHE A 140 -19.02 -16.85 17.09
C PHE A 140 -19.55 -15.83 18.11
N TYR A 141 -20.80 -15.37 17.99
CA TYR A 141 -21.39 -14.44 18.96
C TYR A 141 -21.61 -15.07 20.33
N ASP A 142 -22.08 -16.33 20.41
CA ASP A 142 -22.23 -17.08 21.69
C ASP A 142 -20.90 -17.13 22.46
N MET A 143 -19.79 -17.32 21.74
CA MET A 143 -18.46 -17.35 22.31
C MET A 143 -17.98 -15.96 22.76
N LEU A 144 -18.29 -14.90 21.98
CA LEU A 144 -18.01 -13.53 22.39
C LEU A 144 -18.78 -13.17 23.67
N ASP A 145 -20.04 -13.57 23.76
CA ASP A 145 -20.89 -13.31 24.93
C ASP A 145 -20.41 -14.08 26.16
N ALA A 146 -20.03 -15.33 26.00
CA ALA A 146 -19.40 -16.10 27.08
C ALA A 146 -18.07 -15.47 27.54
N GLY A 147 -17.30 -14.86 26.63
CA GLY A 147 -16.04 -14.19 26.94
C GLY A 147 -16.17 -12.80 27.56
N LYS A 148 -17.40 -12.23 27.61
CA LYS A 148 -17.69 -10.91 28.23
C LYS A 148 -17.76 -10.95 29.76
N GLN A 149 -17.65 -12.11 30.35
CA GLN A 149 -17.65 -12.22 31.82
C GLN A 149 -16.61 -11.28 32.43
N PRO A 150 -17.02 -10.41 33.41
CA PRO A 150 -16.09 -9.51 34.08
C PRO A 150 -14.90 -10.25 34.70
N LEU A 151 -13.72 -9.62 34.73
CA LEU A 151 -12.51 -10.23 35.29
C LEU A 151 -12.68 -10.56 36.78
N TYR A 152 -13.38 -9.71 37.50
CA TYR A 152 -13.75 -9.88 38.91
C TYR A 152 -14.93 -8.95 39.24
N GLU A 153 -15.61 -9.17 40.37
CA GLU A 153 -16.75 -8.33 40.79
C GLU A 153 -16.29 -6.88 41.05
N GLY A 154 -16.91 -5.91 40.36
CA GLY A 154 -16.56 -4.49 40.48
C GLY A 154 -15.40 -4.03 39.59
N CYS A 155 -14.92 -4.86 38.68
CA CYS A 155 -13.91 -4.39 37.72
C CYS A 155 -14.54 -3.38 36.74
N ARG A 156 -13.67 -2.59 36.04
CA ARG A 156 -14.12 -1.59 35.07
C ARG A 156 -14.82 -2.25 33.88
N ASP A 157 -15.82 -1.58 33.33
CA ASP A 157 -16.54 -2.04 32.14
C ASP A 157 -15.59 -2.36 31.00
N GLY A 158 -15.88 -3.42 30.26
CA GLY A 158 -15.07 -3.90 29.15
C GLY A 158 -13.84 -4.74 29.51
N HIS A 159 -13.48 -4.83 30.80
CA HIS A 159 -12.42 -5.74 31.25
C HIS A 159 -12.99 -7.13 31.54
N SER A 160 -12.75 -8.06 30.63
CA SER A 160 -13.19 -9.46 30.70
C SER A 160 -12.03 -10.43 30.54
N ALA A 161 -12.28 -11.71 30.81
CA ALA A 161 -11.30 -12.76 30.55
C ALA A 161 -10.83 -12.74 29.09
N LEU A 162 -11.76 -12.55 28.12
CA LEU A 162 -11.45 -12.49 26.69
C LEU A 162 -10.65 -11.22 26.33
N SER A 163 -11.03 -10.05 26.84
CA SER A 163 -10.28 -8.81 26.57
C SER A 163 -8.86 -8.87 27.13
N SER A 164 -8.70 -9.49 28.31
CA SER A 164 -7.39 -9.72 28.94
C SER A 164 -6.52 -10.66 28.11
N ALA A 165 -7.08 -11.80 27.70
CA ALA A 165 -6.42 -12.78 26.87
C ALA A 165 -5.97 -12.18 25.52
N THR A 166 -6.85 -11.43 24.87
CA THR A 166 -6.54 -10.77 23.60
C THR A 166 -5.45 -9.72 23.74
N ARG A 167 -5.46 -8.93 24.82
CA ARG A 167 -4.40 -7.96 25.11
C ARG A 167 -3.04 -8.63 25.36
N LEU A 168 -3.01 -9.72 26.14
CA LEU A 168 -1.79 -10.50 26.37
C LEU A 168 -1.25 -11.08 25.05
N MET A 169 -2.14 -11.58 24.19
CA MET A 169 -1.76 -12.06 22.86
C MET A 169 -1.21 -10.94 21.99
N GLY A 170 -1.83 -9.77 22.00
CA GLY A 170 -1.35 -8.57 21.31
C GLY A 170 0.04 -8.15 21.79
N ILE A 171 0.29 -8.10 23.10
CA ILE A 171 1.59 -7.82 23.70
C ILE A 171 2.64 -8.85 23.26
N LYS A 172 2.30 -10.14 23.32
CA LYS A 172 3.18 -11.22 22.83
C LYS A 172 3.59 -10.99 21.38
N THR A 173 2.63 -10.64 20.53
CA THR A 173 2.83 -10.44 19.10
C THR A 173 3.67 -9.20 18.82
N ASP A 174 3.36 -8.07 19.45
CA ASP A 174 4.02 -6.79 19.25
C ASP A 174 5.49 -6.77 19.68
N TYR A 175 5.74 -7.36 20.82
CA TYR A 175 7.09 -7.40 21.42
C TYR A 175 7.81 -8.71 21.17
N ASN A 176 7.21 -9.59 20.36
CA ASN A 176 7.78 -10.90 20.02
C ASN A 176 8.22 -11.71 21.25
N LEU A 177 7.40 -11.73 22.31
CA LEU A 177 7.74 -12.39 23.56
C LEU A 177 7.75 -13.92 23.44
N ALA A 178 8.63 -14.57 24.19
CA ALA A 178 8.62 -16.02 24.40
C ALA A 178 7.35 -16.45 25.16
N GLU A 179 6.95 -17.71 25.08
CA GLU A 179 5.78 -18.25 25.79
C GLU A 179 5.96 -18.18 27.29
N ASP A 180 7.13 -18.60 27.80
CA ASP A 180 7.48 -18.50 29.22
C ASP A 180 7.39 -17.06 29.75
N CYS A 181 7.72 -16.06 28.92
CA CYS A 181 7.61 -14.66 29.31
C CYS A 181 6.13 -14.23 29.43
N VAL A 182 5.27 -14.73 28.56
CA VAL A 182 3.81 -14.47 28.63
C VAL A 182 3.20 -15.20 29.82
N ASP A 183 3.63 -16.43 30.11
CA ASP A 183 3.21 -17.18 31.31
C ASP A 183 3.56 -16.38 32.58
N ALA A 184 4.78 -15.89 32.70
CA ALA A 184 5.19 -15.09 33.85
C ALA A 184 4.39 -13.78 33.99
N ILE A 185 4.07 -13.12 32.88
CA ILE A 185 3.23 -11.91 32.88
C ILE A 185 1.79 -12.25 33.28
N ALA A 186 1.24 -13.31 32.71
CA ALA A 186 -0.14 -13.76 32.99
C ALA A 186 -0.30 -14.16 34.47
N ASP A 187 0.62 -14.96 35.01
CA ASP A 187 0.65 -15.37 36.39
C ASP A 187 0.79 -14.16 37.35
N PHE A 188 1.70 -13.23 37.03
CA PHE A 188 1.85 -11.98 37.78
C PHE A 188 0.56 -11.16 37.78
N VAL A 189 -0.08 -10.97 36.63
CA VAL A 189 -1.35 -10.21 36.53
C VAL A 189 -2.44 -10.90 37.32
N LYS A 190 -2.58 -12.22 37.22
CA LYS A 190 -3.55 -13.01 37.98
C LYS A 190 -3.33 -12.90 39.49
N GLY A 191 -2.09 -12.93 39.94
CA GLY A 191 -1.71 -12.85 41.34
C GLY A 191 -1.94 -11.50 42.01
N ILE A 192 -1.99 -10.39 41.26
CA ILE A 192 -2.28 -9.05 41.80
C ILE A 192 -3.75 -8.67 41.77
N LEU A 193 -4.60 -9.46 41.10
CA LEU A 193 -6.05 -9.26 41.04
C LEU A 193 -6.73 -9.93 42.26
N PRO A 194 -7.97 -9.55 42.60
CA PRO A 194 -8.74 -10.21 43.62
C PRO A 194 -8.79 -11.75 43.47
N GLU A 195 -8.92 -12.50 44.54
CA GLU A 195 -8.85 -13.98 44.52
C GLU A 195 -9.91 -14.65 43.63
N ASP A 196 -11.07 -14.01 43.45
CA ASP A 196 -12.18 -14.47 42.63
C ASP A 196 -12.01 -14.15 41.12
N ASN A 197 -10.86 -13.63 40.71
CA ASN A 197 -10.64 -13.26 39.34
C ASN A 197 -10.56 -14.44 38.34
N VAL A 198 -11.07 -14.22 37.12
CA VAL A 198 -11.05 -15.17 36.02
C VAL A 198 -9.98 -14.82 34.95
N ALA A 199 -8.96 -14.06 35.34
CA ALA A 199 -7.84 -13.72 34.43
C ALA A 199 -7.08 -15.01 34.03
N PRO A 200 -6.63 -15.11 32.75
CA PRO A 200 -5.81 -16.24 32.35
C PRO A 200 -4.45 -16.21 33.06
N GLY A 201 -4.05 -17.33 33.63
CA GLY A 201 -2.79 -17.48 34.37
C GLY A 201 -1.64 -18.01 33.52
N SER A 202 -1.90 -18.37 32.25
CA SER A 202 -0.88 -18.91 31.36
C SER A 202 -1.20 -18.59 29.88
N TYR A 203 -0.18 -18.68 29.04
CA TYR A 203 -0.36 -18.53 27.58
C TYR A 203 -1.28 -19.63 27.00
N TYR A 204 -1.23 -20.83 27.58
CA TYR A 204 -2.15 -21.92 27.22
C TYR A 204 -3.61 -21.53 27.48
N GLU A 205 -3.91 -20.93 28.63
CA GLU A 205 -5.26 -20.42 28.93
C GLU A 205 -5.66 -19.27 28.02
N VAL A 206 -4.71 -18.35 27.73
CA VAL A 206 -4.90 -17.28 26.72
C VAL A 206 -5.28 -17.87 25.36
N GLN A 207 -4.52 -18.86 24.87
CA GLN A 207 -4.83 -19.53 23.60
C GLN A 207 -6.19 -20.22 23.63
N LYS A 208 -6.54 -20.89 24.70
CA LYS A 208 -7.83 -21.57 24.85
C LYS A 208 -9.00 -20.59 24.79
N LEU A 209 -8.91 -19.44 25.43
CA LEU A 209 -9.94 -18.40 25.42
C LEU A 209 -10.14 -17.79 24.04
N VAL A 210 -9.06 -17.60 23.27
CA VAL A 210 -9.13 -16.99 21.93
C VAL A 210 -9.23 -18.02 20.80
N ALA A 211 -9.11 -19.32 21.11
CA ALA A 211 -9.11 -20.39 20.08
C ALA A 211 -10.37 -20.38 19.22
N GLY A 212 -11.51 -20.09 19.81
CA GLY A 212 -12.77 -19.99 19.08
C GLY A 212 -12.88 -18.71 18.22
N LEU A 213 -12.07 -17.67 18.49
CA LEU A 213 -11.90 -16.49 17.63
C LEU A 213 -10.88 -16.76 16.54
N GLY A 214 -10.04 -17.78 16.67
CA GLY A 214 -8.99 -18.13 15.73
C GLY A 214 -9.54 -18.52 14.36
N LEU A 215 -8.74 -18.24 13.36
CA LEU A 215 -8.99 -18.66 11.98
C LEU A 215 -8.23 -19.95 11.71
N SER A 216 -8.81 -20.81 10.90
CA SER A 216 -8.20 -22.08 10.57
C SER A 216 -6.98 -21.93 9.65
N TYR A 217 -6.09 -22.92 9.67
CA TYR A 217 -5.06 -23.12 8.66
C TYR A 217 -4.85 -24.61 8.43
N GLN A 218 -4.35 -24.94 7.25
CA GLN A 218 -4.04 -26.31 6.85
C GLN A 218 -2.56 -26.44 6.57
N VAL A 219 -1.98 -27.55 7.00
CA VAL A 219 -0.58 -27.92 6.66
C VAL A 219 -0.61 -28.99 5.60
N ILE A 220 -0.08 -28.68 4.42
CA ILE A 220 -0.10 -29.56 3.26
C ILE A 220 1.34 -30.00 2.97
N ASP A 221 1.57 -31.30 2.90
CA ASP A 221 2.87 -31.83 2.54
C ASP A 221 3.16 -31.61 1.05
N VAL A 222 4.44 -31.42 0.72
CA VAL A 222 4.90 -31.05 -0.61
C VAL A 222 6.02 -31.98 -1.02
N CYS A 223 6.06 -32.37 -2.30
CA CYS A 223 7.19 -33.09 -2.87
C CYS A 223 8.50 -32.28 -2.69
N SER A 224 9.60 -32.97 -2.37
CA SER A 224 10.93 -32.36 -2.19
C SER A 224 11.34 -31.48 -3.39
N ASP A 225 10.96 -31.85 -4.60
CA ASP A 225 11.28 -31.14 -5.85
C ASP A 225 10.16 -30.20 -6.32
N ASN A 226 9.17 -29.93 -5.47
CA ASN A 226 8.01 -29.09 -5.78
C ASN A 226 7.14 -29.58 -6.96
N CYS A 227 7.15 -30.89 -7.26
CA CYS A 227 6.38 -31.44 -8.39
C CYS A 227 4.88 -31.43 -8.09
N MET A 228 4.47 -31.69 -6.84
CA MET A 228 3.09 -31.78 -6.40
C MET A 228 2.93 -31.42 -4.93
N ILE A 229 1.71 -31.11 -4.54
CA ILE A 229 1.25 -31.09 -3.16
C ILE A 229 0.46 -32.38 -2.89
N TYR A 230 0.53 -32.89 -1.65
CA TYR A 230 -0.25 -34.06 -1.22
C TYR A 230 -1.59 -33.59 -0.67
N TRP A 231 -2.54 -33.37 -1.58
CA TRP A 231 -3.81 -32.70 -1.28
C TRP A 231 -4.99 -33.35 -2.00
N ARG A 232 -6.15 -33.41 -1.39
CA ARG A 232 -7.39 -34.03 -1.90
C ARG A 232 -7.15 -35.50 -2.31
N VAL A 233 -7.34 -35.81 -3.58
CA VAL A 233 -7.21 -37.19 -4.11
C VAL A 233 -5.82 -37.79 -3.91
N ASP A 234 -4.80 -36.95 -3.80
CA ASP A 234 -3.41 -37.38 -3.59
C ASP A 234 -2.96 -37.31 -2.12
N GLU A 235 -3.88 -36.98 -1.19
CA GLU A 235 -3.56 -36.76 0.24
C GLU A 235 -2.92 -37.99 0.90
N GLN A 236 -3.37 -39.17 0.55
CA GLN A 236 -2.91 -40.44 1.14
C GLN A 236 -1.66 -41.03 0.48
N ARG A 237 -1.13 -40.38 -0.57
CA ARG A 237 0.08 -40.89 -1.25
C ARG A 237 1.31 -40.73 -0.37
N VAL A 238 2.18 -41.72 -0.44
CA VAL A 238 3.47 -41.76 0.26
C VAL A 238 4.67 -41.49 -0.66
N THR A 239 4.45 -41.44 -1.97
CA THR A 239 5.45 -41.12 -2.99
C THR A 239 4.89 -40.12 -3.99
N CYS A 240 5.75 -39.32 -4.58
CA CYS A 240 5.39 -38.37 -5.62
C CYS A 240 5.00 -39.07 -6.91
N LYS A 241 3.84 -38.79 -7.49
CA LYS A 241 3.38 -39.40 -8.74
C LYS A 241 4.19 -38.99 -9.97
N PHE A 242 4.92 -37.86 -9.91
CA PHE A 242 5.71 -37.34 -11.03
C PHE A 242 7.18 -37.74 -10.99
N CYS A 243 7.84 -37.70 -9.82
CA CYS A 243 9.27 -37.98 -9.70
C CYS A 243 9.59 -39.23 -8.89
N GLY A 244 8.59 -39.93 -8.35
CA GLY A 244 8.76 -41.16 -7.56
C GLY A 244 9.41 -40.97 -6.18
N LYS A 245 9.86 -39.76 -5.81
CA LYS A 245 10.53 -39.52 -4.53
C LYS A 245 9.58 -39.73 -3.34
N PRO A 246 10.10 -40.22 -2.18
CA PRO A 246 9.27 -40.43 -1.00
C PRO A 246 8.79 -39.09 -0.42
N ARG A 247 7.58 -39.12 0.17
CA ARG A 247 6.97 -37.99 0.90
C ARG A 247 7.67 -37.74 2.25
N TYR A 248 8.04 -38.84 2.93
CA TYR A 248 8.57 -38.80 4.28
C TYR A 248 10.07 -39.09 4.30
N LYS A 249 10.74 -38.50 5.28
CA LYS A 249 12.13 -38.76 5.59
C LYS A 249 12.27 -40.14 6.26
N ASP A 250 13.38 -40.77 6.02
CA ASP A 250 13.76 -41.98 6.72
C ASP A 250 14.20 -41.61 8.15
N THR A 251 13.29 -41.73 9.09
CA THR A 251 13.51 -41.34 10.50
C THR A 251 13.15 -42.51 11.42
N ILE A 252 13.89 -42.69 12.50
CA ILE A 252 13.68 -43.74 13.50
C ILE A 252 12.44 -43.48 14.39
N GLY A 253 11.71 -42.40 14.16
CA GLY A 253 10.54 -41.99 14.98
C GLY A 253 9.24 -42.67 14.57
N ARG A 254 8.28 -42.73 15.50
CA ARG A 254 6.92 -43.28 15.26
C ARG A 254 6.07 -42.42 14.33
N VAL A 255 6.39 -41.11 14.22
CA VAL A 255 5.60 -40.16 13.41
C VAL A 255 6.36 -39.87 12.12
N PRO A 256 5.75 -40.10 10.94
CA PRO A 256 6.40 -39.79 9.65
C PRO A 256 6.68 -38.30 9.53
N VAL A 257 7.89 -37.92 9.19
CA VAL A 257 8.30 -36.53 9.00
C VAL A 257 8.39 -36.23 7.51
N PRO A 258 7.56 -35.35 6.94
CA PRO A 258 7.66 -35.06 5.51
C PRO A 258 8.92 -34.25 5.20
N TYR A 259 9.37 -34.34 3.95
CA TYR A 259 10.51 -33.56 3.47
C TYR A 259 10.22 -32.08 3.43
N LYS A 260 9.00 -31.70 3.02
CA LYS A 260 8.60 -30.33 2.81
C LYS A 260 7.11 -30.14 3.15
N ARG A 261 6.74 -28.95 3.66
CA ARG A 261 5.37 -28.57 4.01
C ARG A 261 5.09 -27.15 3.56
N MET A 262 3.90 -26.90 3.08
CA MET A 262 3.34 -25.58 2.91
C MET A 262 2.21 -25.31 3.92
N TRP A 263 1.93 -24.04 4.15
CA TRP A 263 0.80 -23.61 4.99
C TRP A 263 -0.22 -22.91 4.11
N TYR A 264 -1.44 -23.35 4.22
CA TYR A 264 -2.60 -22.77 3.56
C TYR A 264 -3.56 -22.23 4.61
N LEU A 265 -3.90 -20.94 4.49
CA LEU A 265 -4.80 -20.20 5.35
C LEU A 265 -6.06 -19.89 4.53
N PRO A 266 -7.18 -20.63 4.72
CA PRO A 266 -8.40 -20.47 3.92
C PRO A 266 -8.89 -19.02 3.92
N LEU A 267 -9.33 -18.56 2.77
CA LEU A 267 -9.75 -17.18 2.55
C LEU A 267 -11.18 -16.91 3.03
N THR A 268 -12.07 -17.87 2.81
CA THR A 268 -13.52 -17.73 3.05
C THR A 268 -13.82 -17.26 4.48
N GLU A 269 -13.26 -17.93 5.49
CA GLU A 269 -13.45 -17.57 6.89
C GLU A 269 -12.95 -16.15 7.21
N ARG A 270 -11.85 -15.72 6.57
CA ARG A 270 -11.28 -14.39 6.72
C ARG A 270 -12.16 -13.31 6.14
N LEU A 271 -12.76 -13.58 4.99
CA LEU A 271 -13.72 -12.68 4.36
C LEU A 271 -15.03 -12.59 5.15
N GLN A 272 -15.58 -13.73 5.59
CA GLN A 272 -16.80 -13.77 6.42
C GLN A 272 -16.64 -12.95 7.69
N ARG A 273 -15.46 -12.96 8.32
CA ARG A 273 -15.14 -12.14 9.50
C ARG A 273 -15.33 -10.65 9.30
N LEU A 274 -15.09 -10.15 8.09
CA LEU A 274 -15.28 -8.73 7.79
C LEU A 274 -16.76 -8.30 7.89
N TYR A 275 -17.67 -9.24 7.73
CA TYR A 275 -19.12 -8.98 7.83
C TYR A 275 -19.68 -9.20 9.23
N LEU A 276 -18.95 -9.87 10.14
CA LEU A 276 -19.39 -10.10 11.51
C LEU A 276 -19.23 -8.88 12.44
N SER A 277 -18.51 -7.83 12.03
CA SER A 277 -18.34 -6.62 12.82
C SER A 277 -18.93 -5.41 12.09
N GLU A 278 -19.73 -4.59 12.78
CA GLU A 278 -20.28 -3.32 12.24
C GLU A 278 -19.19 -2.38 11.72
N ARG A 279 -18.00 -2.41 12.32
CA ARG A 279 -16.86 -1.57 11.93
C ARG A 279 -16.30 -1.89 10.56
N THR A 280 -16.52 -3.11 10.06
CA THR A 280 -15.99 -3.56 8.76
C THR A 280 -17.09 -3.91 7.79
N ALA A 281 -18.25 -4.39 8.24
CA ALA A 281 -19.35 -4.82 7.39
C ALA A 281 -19.89 -3.71 6.48
N GLN A 282 -20.19 -2.53 7.03
CA GLN A 282 -20.61 -1.38 6.24
C GLN A 282 -19.50 -0.91 5.29
N PRO A 283 -18.23 -0.70 5.72
CA PRO A 283 -17.13 -0.35 4.83
C PRO A 283 -16.91 -1.34 3.67
N MET A 284 -17.27 -2.60 3.79
CA MET A 284 -17.16 -3.58 2.70
C MET A 284 -18.09 -3.29 1.51
N ARG A 285 -19.08 -2.41 1.66
CA ARG A 285 -19.95 -1.93 0.56
C ARG A 285 -19.48 -0.62 -0.05
N TRP A 286 -18.47 0.03 0.54
CA TRP A 286 -18.01 1.35 0.13
C TRP A 286 -17.70 1.45 -1.39
N HIS A 287 -17.07 0.44 -1.97
CA HIS A 287 -16.73 0.40 -3.40
C HIS A 287 -17.94 0.56 -4.35
N ALA A 288 -19.13 0.20 -3.88
CA ALA A 288 -20.37 0.29 -4.65
C ALA A 288 -21.24 1.49 -4.26
N GLU A 289 -20.97 2.13 -3.12
CA GLU A 289 -21.81 3.18 -2.55
C GLU A 289 -21.17 4.59 -2.67
N HIS A 290 -19.85 4.67 -2.88
CA HIS A 290 -19.19 5.97 -3.00
C HIS A 290 -19.49 6.66 -4.34
N SER A 291 -19.55 7.98 -4.31
CA SER A 291 -19.67 8.81 -5.52
C SER A 291 -18.29 9.20 -6.05
N THR A 292 -18.19 9.28 -7.38
CA THR A 292 -16.97 9.78 -8.04
C THR A 292 -17.29 11.11 -8.71
N ASP A 293 -16.56 12.16 -8.38
CA ASP A 293 -16.68 13.49 -8.99
C ASP A 293 -15.94 13.59 -10.34
N GLY A 294 -15.88 12.48 -11.08
CA GLY A 294 -15.11 12.36 -12.32
C GLY A 294 -13.64 12.01 -12.14
N GLU A 295 -13.16 11.91 -10.92
CA GLU A 295 -11.80 11.47 -10.59
C GLU A 295 -11.75 9.98 -10.25
N ILE A 296 -10.65 9.35 -10.63
CA ILE A 296 -10.34 7.96 -10.30
C ILE A 296 -9.47 7.95 -9.05
N ARG A 297 -10.05 7.56 -7.90
CA ARG A 297 -9.37 7.55 -6.59
C ARG A 297 -9.16 6.14 -6.05
N HIS A 298 -9.87 5.18 -6.63
CA HIS A 298 -9.86 3.80 -6.18
C HIS A 298 -9.96 2.85 -7.38
N PRO A 299 -9.49 1.59 -7.29
CA PRO A 299 -9.66 0.59 -8.35
C PRO A 299 -11.10 0.42 -8.84
N SER A 300 -12.11 0.58 -7.98
CA SER A 300 -13.53 0.49 -8.36
C SER A 300 -13.96 1.58 -9.35
N ASP A 301 -13.24 2.69 -9.43
CA ASP A 301 -13.52 3.78 -10.37
C ASP A 301 -12.95 3.48 -11.76
N ALA A 302 -12.01 2.54 -11.86
CA ALA A 302 -11.22 2.28 -13.04
C ALA A 302 -11.94 1.40 -14.07
N LYS A 303 -11.46 1.44 -15.31
CA LYS A 303 -12.10 0.81 -16.46
C LYS A 303 -12.21 -0.71 -16.36
N ALA A 304 -11.20 -1.41 -15.83
CA ALA A 304 -11.22 -2.87 -15.73
C ALA A 304 -12.30 -3.34 -14.75
N TRP A 305 -12.49 -2.62 -13.64
CA TRP A 305 -13.53 -2.93 -12.67
C TRP A 305 -14.94 -2.72 -13.26
N LYS A 306 -15.17 -1.56 -13.85
CA LYS A 306 -16.45 -1.23 -14.50
C LYS A 306 -16.78 -2.20 -15.64
N HIS A 307 -15.77 -2.59 -16.43
CA HIS A 307 -15.92 -3.61 -17.45
C HIS A 307 -16.34 -4.96 -16.86
N PHE A 308 -15.69 -5.40 -15.78
CA PHE A 308 -16.04 -6.64 -15.10
C PHE A 308 -17.49 -6.62 -14.58
N GLN A 309 -17.91 -5.53 -13.94
CA GLN A 309 -19.29 -5.36 -13.45
C GLN A 309 -20.31 -5.40 -14.61
N SER A 310 -20.00 -4.75 -15.73
CA SER A 310 -20.84 -4.78 -16.93
C SER A 310 -20.93 -6.19 -17.53
N LYS A 311 -19.86 -6.97 -17.45
CA LYS A 311 -19.80 -8.34 -17.97
C LYS A 311 -20.54 -9.34 -17.07
N TYR A 312 -20.51 -9.11 -15.75
CA TYR A 312 -21.10 -9.97 -14.72
C TYR A 312 -22.08 -9.19 -13.82
N PRO A 313 -23.23 -8.73 -14.39
CA PRO A 313 -24.18 -7.89 -13.64
C PRO A 313 -24.75 -8.60 -12.41
N ASP A 314 -24.99 -9.92 -12.47
CA ASP A 314 -25.50 -10.71 -11.33
C ASP A 314 -24.50 -10.76 -10.17
N PHE A 315 -23.19 -10.74 -10.46
CA PHE A 315 -22.17 -10.62 -9.43
C PHE A 315 -22.12 -9.22 -8.84
N ALA A 316 -22.23 -8.20 -9.70
CA ALA A 316 -22.16 -6.79 -9.29
C ALA A 316 -23.43 -6.32 -8.55
N TYR A 317 -24.57 -6.95 -8.78
CA TYR A 317 -25.83 -6.63 -8.10
C TYR A 317 -25.70 -6.81 -6.57
N GLU A 318 -25.09 -7.90 -6.12
CA GLU A 318 -24.78 -8.08 -4.69
C GLU A 318 -23.56 -7.25 -4.31
N ARG A 319 -23.78 -6.08 -3.69
CA ARG A 319 -22.76 -5.12 -3.32
C ARG A 319 -21.77 -5.63 -2.26
N ARG A 320 -22.08 -6.74 -1.60
CA ARG A 320 -21.25 -7.41 -0.60
C ARG A 320 -20.30 -8.44 -1.22
N ASN A 321 -20.39 -8.73 -2.51
CA ASN A 321 -19.44 -9.60 -3.18
C ASN A 321 -18.03 -9.00 -3.17
N VAL A 322 -17.01 -9.85 -3.05
CA VAL A 322 -15.65 -9.42 -2.74
C VAL A 322 -14.76 -9.40 -3.98
N TYR A 323 -14.04 -8.30 -4.15
CA TYR A 323 -13.06 -8.09 -5.24
C TYR A 323 -11.65 -8.10 -4.65
N LEU A 324 -10.81 -9.00 -5.15
CA LEU A 324 -9.51 -9.31 -4.58
C LEU A 324 -8.36 -8.95 -5.53
N GLY A 325 -7.25 -8.50 -4.96
CA GLY A 325 -5.95 -8.52 -5.59
C GLY A 325 -5.07 -9.57 -4.95
N LEU A 326 -4.22 -10.24 -5.72
CA LEU A 326 -3.26 -11.23 -5.25
C LEU A 326 -1.84 -10.71 -5.43
N CYS A 327 -1.04 -10.72 -4.37
CA CYS A 327 0.38 -10.44 -4.46
C CYS A 327 1.21 -11.64 -4.03
N THR A 328 2.31 -11.87 -4.71
CA THR A 328 3.35 -12.82 -4.29
C THR A 328 4.72 -12.36 -4.75
N ASP A 329 5.70 -12.53 -3.88
CA ASP A 329 7.11 -12.29 -4.14
C ASP A 329 7.96 -13.05 -3.12
N GLY A 330 9.25 -13.24 -3.43
CA GLY A 330 10.18 -13.98 -2.60
C GLY A 330 10.97 -13.09 -1.64
N PHE A 331 11.03 -13.48 -0.37
CA PHE A 331 11.90 -12.82 0.59
C PHE A 331 12.77 -13.80 1.38
N SER A 332 13.93 -13.30 1.84
CA SER A 332 14.81 -14.07 2.74
C SER A 332 14.50 -13.73 4.20
N PRO A 333 14.14 -14.72 5.03
CA PRO A 333 13.95 -14.51 6.46
C PRO A 333 15.26 -14.26 7.21
N PHE A 334 16.40 -14.68 6.63
CA PHE A 334 17.72 -14.49 7.20
C PHE A 334 18.35 -13.19 6.72
N GLY A 335 19.31 -12.64 7.48
CA GLY A 335 20.03 -11.43 7.07
C GLY A 335 20.94 -11.67 5.85
N LYS A 336 21.62 -10.62 5.36
CA LYS A 336 22.49 -10.64 4.19
C LYS A 336 23.64 -11.65 4.28
N SER A 337 24.11 -11.94 5.51
CA SER A 337 25.19 -12.92 5.80
C SER A 337 24.67 -14.30 6.18
N GLY A 338 23.35 -14.52 6.14
CA GLY A 338 22.73 -15.77 6.52
C GLY A 338 22.65 -16.79 5.37
N ARG A 339 22.12 -17.97 5.70
CA ARG A 339 21.84 -19.04 4.73
C ARG A 339 20.92 -18.52 3.62
N GLN A 340 21.22 -18.87 2.38
CA GLN A 340 20.32 -18.58 1.26
C GLN A 340 19.00 -19.33 1.45
N TYR A 341 17.92 -18.60 1.55
CA TYR A 341 16.58 -19.11 1.79
C TYR A 341 15.54 -18.16 1.17
N SER A 342 14.60 -18.72 0.44
CA SER A 342 13.56 -17.93 -0.22
C SER A 342 12.18 -18.44 0.19
N LEU A 343 11.40 -17.58 0.87
CA LEU A 343 10.01 -17.81 1.23
C LEU A 343 9.11 -17.02 0.27
N TRP A 344 7.97 -17.61 -0.08
CA TRP A 344 7.01 -16.98 -1.00
C TRP A 344 5.61 -16.92 -0.36
N PRO A 345 5.25 -15.81 0.25
CA PRO A 345 3.88 -15.59 0.72
C PRO A 345 2.97 -15.26 -0.46
N VAL A 346 1.74 -15.75 -0.42
CA VAL A 346 0.64 -15.32 -1.27
C VAL A 346 -0.31 -14.51 -0.40
N ILE A 347 -0.46 -13.24 -0.76
CA ILE A 347 -1.19 -12.23 0.03
C ILE A 347 -2.39 -11.77 -0.79
N LEU A 348 -3.57 -11.72 -0.16
CA LEU A 348 -4.80 -11.23 -0.78
C LEU A 348 -5.23 -9.91 -0.15
N THR A 349 -5.71 -9.01 -0.98
CA THR A 349 -6.19 -7.68 -0.59
C THR A 349 -7.64 -7.52 -1.05
N PRO A 350 -8.62 -7.35 -0.14
CA PRO A 350 -9.98 -6.99 -0.53
C PRO A 350 -10.07 -5.51 -0.87
N TYR A 351 -10.45 -5.21 -2.11
CA TYR A 351 -10.62 -3.83 -2.59
C TYR A 351 -12.01 -3.24 -2.32
N ASN A 352 -12.86 -3.94 -1.60
CA ASN A 352 -14.17 -3.44 -1.21
C ASN A 352 -14.10 -2.22 -0.28
N LEU A 353 -13.06 -2.19 0.55
CA LEU A 353 -12.86 -1.24 1.63
C LEU A 353 -12.47 0.16 1.11
N PRO A 354 -12.84 1.22 1.83
CA PRO A 354 -12.45 2.58 1.46
C PRO A 354 -10.92 2.78 1.50
N PRO A 355 -10.40 3.82 0.83
CA PRO A 355 -8.96 4.07 0.69
C PRO A 355 -8.17 4.10 2.00
N ASN A 356 -8.77 4.61 3.08
CA ASN A 356 -8.15 4.69 4.40
C ASN A 356 -8.05 3.34 5.14
N LEU A 357 -8.79 2.33 4.70
CA LEU A 357 -8.79 0.98 5.27
C LEU A 357 -8.14 -0.05 4.35
N CYS A 358 -8.43 -0.01 3.04
CA CYS A 358 -8.06 -1.03 2.06
C CYS A 358 -6.58 -1.43 2.10
N LEU A 359 -5.67 -0.47 2.32
CA LEU A 359 -4.23 -0.71 2.33
C LEU A 359 -3.63 -0.89 3.73
N ARG A 360 -4.47 -1.03 4.74
CA ARG A 360 -3.98 -1.33 6.09
C ARG A 360 -3.58 -2.79 6.22
N ARG A 361 -2.54 -3.04 7.02
CA ARG A 361 -1.94 -4.36 7.20
C ARG A 361 -2.95 -5.40 7.71
N GLU A 362 -3.89 -5.01 8.57
CA GLU A 362 -4.92 -5.89 9.13
C GLU A 362 -5.90 -6.44 8.08
N PHE A 363 -5.97 -5.83 6.90
CA PHE A 363 -6.79 -6.28 5.78
C PHE A 363 -5.99 -6.95 4.66
N LEU A 364 -4.70 -7.20 4.89
CA LEU A 364 -3.86 -7.99 3.98
C LEU A 364 -3.83 -9.43 4.49
N PHE A 365 -4.47 -10.34 3.78
CA PHE A 365 -4.59 -11.73 4.20
C PHE A 365 -3.48 -12.61 3.62
N LEU A 366 -2.65 -13.18 4.49
CA LEU A 366 -1.76 -14.25 4.09
C LEU A 366 -2.60 -15.50 3.83
N SER A 367 -2.64 -15.97 2.58
CA SER A 367 -3.37 -17.19 2.20
C SER A 367 -2.46 -18.42 2.08
N ILE A 368 -1.28 -18.24 1.50
CA ILE A 368 -0.34 -19.34 1.33
C ILE A 368 1.05 -18.88 1.78
N LEU A 369 1.78 -19.76 2.46
CA LEU A 369 3.21 -19.60 2.69
C LEU A 369 3.94 -20.77 2.01
N VAL A 370 4.55 -20.49 0.86
CA VAL A 370 5.34 -21.45 0.10
C VAL A 370 6.70 -21.61 0.77
N PRO A 371 7.08 -22.83 1.14
CA PRO A 371 8.30 -23.11 1.90
C PRO A 371 9.57 -22.97 1.06
N GLY A 372 10.65 -22.48 1.73
CA GLY A 372 11.99 -22.52 1.20
C GLY A 372 12.61 -23.94 1.20
N PRO A 373 13.96 -24.01 1.12
CA PRO A 373 14.90 -22.91 0.90
C PRO A 373 14.96 -22.39 -0.55
N GLU A 374 14.50 -23.18 -1.51
CA GLU A 374 14.58 -22.85 -2.91
C GLU A 374 13.39 -22.05 -3.40
N HIS A 375 13.66 -21.26 -4.42
CA HIS A 375 12.67 -20.50 -5.16
C HIS A 375 11.69 -21.44 -5.89
N PRO A 376 10.35 -21.23 -5.82
CA PRO A 376 9.39 -22.12 -6.48
C PRO A 376 9.46 -22.09 -8.01
N LYS A 377 9.98 -21.02 -8.61
CA LYS A 377 10.11 -20.87 -10.07
C LYS A 377 8.77 -21.18 -10.78
N ARG A 378 8.81 -22.03 -11.82
CA ARG A 378 7.63 -22.44 -12.59
C ARG A 378 6.61 -23.27 -11.78
N SER A 379 7.02 -23.86 -10.65
CA SER A 379 6.17 -24.69 -9.79
C SER A 379 5.25 -23.86 -8.86
N LEU A 380 5.22 -22.53 -8.98
CA LEU A 380 4.35 -21.70 -8.14
C LEU A 380 2.89 -22.12 -8.26
N ASP A 381 2.42 -22.50 -9.46
CA ASP A 381 1.05 -22.94 -9.71
C ASP A 381 0.67 -24.17 -8.87
N VAL A 382 1.64 -25.06 -8.58
CA VAL A 382 1.41 -26.25 -7.74
C VAL A 382 0.95 -25.84 -6.35
N PHE A 383 1.52 -24.77 -5.81
CA PHE A 383 1.20 -24.26 -4.48
C PHE A 383 -0.11 -23.45 -4.46
N LEU A 384 -0.49 -22.87 -5.59
CA LEU A 384 -1.71 -22.05 -5.70
C LEU A 384 -3.00 -22.87 -5.78
N GLN A 385 -2.93 -24.17 -6.05
CA GLN A 385 -4.11 -25.03 -6.28
C GLN A 385 -5.19 -24.93 -5.18
N PRO A 386 -4.88 -24.94 -3.86
CA PRO A 386 -5.91 -24.82 -2.84
C PRO A 386 -6.67 -23.50 -2.92
N LEU A 387 -5.95 -22.40 -3.16
CA LEU A 387 -6.57 -21.07 -3.30
C LEU A 387 -7.42 -20.94 -4.56
N ILE A 388 -6.91 -21.44 -5.70
CA ILE A 388 -7.69 -21.41 -6.96
C ILE A 388 -8.98 -22.21 -6.82
N TYR A 389 -8.90 -23.39 -6.18
CA TYR A 389 -10.10 -24.18 -5.91
C TYR A 389 -11.10 -23.45 -5.01
N GLU A 390 -10.64 -22.82 -3.95
CA GLU A 390 -11.50 -22.01 -3.05
C GLU A 390 -12.15 -20.83 -3.80
N LEU A 391 -11.39 -20.13 -4.65
CA LEU A 391 -11.93 -19.06 -5.49
C LEU A 391 -12.98 -19.57 -6.50
N GLN A 392 -12.80 -20.77 -7.06
CA GLN A 392 -13.81 -21.40 -7.91
C GLN A 392 -15.10 -21.69 -7.13
N GLN A 393 -15.00 -22.18 -5.89
CA GLN A 393 -16.17 -22.42 -5.04
C GLN A 393 -16.87 -21.11 -4.67
N LEU A 394 -16.11 -20.10 -4.25
CA LEU A 394 -16.64 -18.76 -3.95
C LEU A 394 -17.30 -18.10 -5.17
N TRP A 395 -16.78 -18.35 -6.37
CA TRP A 395 -17.38 -17.85 -7.59
C TRP A 395 -18.70 -18.57 -7.95
N ALA A 396 -18.70 -19.91 -7.90
CA ALA A 396 -19.79 -20.72 -8.39
C ALA A 396 -20.97 -20.81 -7.39
N GLN A 397 -20.67 -21.01 -6.12
CA GLN A 397 -21.66 -21.30 -5.07
C GLN A 397 -21.76 -20.15 -4.06
N GLY A 398 -20.64 -19.42 -3.84
CA GLY A 398 -20.54 -18.49 -2.73
C GLY A 398 -20.38 -19.19 -1.38
N ALA A 399 -20.40 -18.40 -0.33
CA ALA A 399 -20.40 -18.85 1.06
C ALA A 399 -21.48 -18.13 1.85
N GLU A 400 -22.32 -18.88 2.54
CA GLU A 400 -23.37 -18.30 3.39
C GLU A 400 -22.72 -17.44 4.49
N THR A 401 -23.00 -16.15 4.47
CA THR A 401 -22.35 -15.13 5.30
C THR A 401 -23.41 -14.26 5.96
N TYR A 402 -23.25 -13.99 7.25
CA TYR A 402 -24.12 -13.06 7.98
C TYR A 402 -23.50 -11.65 7.98
N ASP A 403 -24.26 -10.67 7.51
CA ASP A 403 -23.89 -9.25 7.55
C ASP A 403 -24.57 -8.59 8.76
N VAL A 404 -23.79 -8.29 9.80
CA VAL A 404 -24.30 -7.69 11.03
C VAL A 404 -24.86 -6.28 10.82
N SER A 405 -24.34 -5.54 9.83
CA SER A 405 -24.80 -4.16 9.57
C SER A 405 -26.17 -4.09 8.91
N CYS A 406 -26.56 -5.11 8.18
CA CYS A 406 -27.87 -5.25 7.56
C CYS A 406 -28.76 -6.24 8.30
N LYS A 407 -28.16 -7.06 9.18
CA LYS A 407 -28.81 -8.18 9.89
C LYS A 407 -29.41 -9.22 8.92
N GLU A 408 -28.65 -9.55 7.89
CA GLU A 408 -29.07 -10.45 6.81
C GLU A 408 -28.04 -11.52 6.53
N ASN A 409 -28.51 -12.73 6.16
CA ASN A 409 -27.67 -13.76 5.56
C ASN A 409 -27.65 -13.60 4.05
N PHE A 410 -26.47 -13.70 3.44
CA PHE A 410 -26.29 -13.62 2.00
C PHE A 410 -25.25 -14.62 1.49
N GLN A 411 -25.26 -14.90 0.20
CA GLN A 411 -24.25 -15.74 -0.45
C GLN A 411 -23.08 -14.87 -0.91
N MET A 412 -22.03 -14.81 -0.09
CA MET A 412 -20.81 -14.06 -0.40
C MET A 412 -20.05 -14.76 -1.51
N ARG A 413 -19.94 -14.11 -2.66
CA ARG A 413 -19.08 -14.54 -3.78
C ARG A 413 -17.80 -13.70 -3.80
N ALA A 414 -16.74 -14.23 -4.40
CA ALA A 414 -15.48 -13.51 -4.55
C ALA A 414 -14.88 -13.66 -5.94
N VAL A 415 -14.18 -12.62 -6.38
CA VAL A 415 -13.47 -12.57 -7.66
C VAL A 415 -12.03 -12.10 -7.43
N LEU A 416 -11.09 -12.75 -8.09
CA LEU A 416 -9.71 -12.27 -8.19
C LEU A 416 -9.61 -11.35 -9.42
N MET A 417 -9.38 -10.06 -9.19
CA MET A 417 -9.29 -9.06 -10.26
C MET A 417 -7.98 -9.14 -11.04
N TRP A 418 -6.86 -9.23 -10.32
CA TRP A 418 -5.51 -9.25 -10.90
C TRP A 418 -4.44 -9.77 -9.93
N THR A 419 -3.25 -9.97 -10.47
CA THR A 419 -2.06 -10.24 -9.68
C THR A 419 -1.11 -9.04 -9.65
N ILE A 420 -0.33 -8.95 -8.58
CA ILE A 420 0.67 -7.90 -8.32
C ILE A 420 1.98 -8.59 -7.98
N SER A 421 3.06 -8.23 -8.67
CA SER A 421 4.38 -8.85 -8.45
C SER A 421 5.48 -8.03 -9.10
N ASP A 422 6.73 -8.30 -8.71
CA ASP A 422 7.88 -7.82 -9.48
C ASP A 422 7.94 -8.47 -10.88
N PHE A 423 8.78 -7.97 -11.76
CA PHE A 423 8.84 -8.44 -13.15
C PHE A 423 9.30 -9.90 -13.30
N PRO A 424 10.26 -10.43 -12.51
CA PRO A 424 10.55 -11.85 -12.47
C PRO A 424 9.38 -12.73 -12.03
N ALA A 425 8.65 -12.37 -10.97
CA ALA A 425 7.48 -13.10 -10.51
C ALA A 425 6.29 -12.96 -11.46
N TYR A 426 6.18 -11.86 -12.18
CA TYR A 426 5.22 -11.69 -13.27
C TYR A 426 5.26 -12.87 -14.25
N GLY A 427 6.49 -13.27 -14.67
CA GLY A 427 6.65 -14.44 -15.55
C GLY A 427 6.17 -15.74 -14.93
N MET A 428 6.34 -15.91 -13.62
CA MET A 428 5.88 -17.11 -12.91
C MET A 428 4.36 -17.19 -12.81
N LEU A 429 3.70 -16.04 -12.60
CA LEU A 429 2.25 -15.94 -12.47
C LEU A 429 1.53 -15.95 -13.81
N SER A 430 2.04 -15.23 -14.80
CA SER A 430 1.40 -15.12 -16.11
C SER A 430 1.66 -16.32 -17.02
N GLY A 431 2.82 -16.93 -16.91
CA GLY A 431 3.34 -17.93 -17.86
C GLY A 431 4.11 -17.33 -19.03
N TRP A 432 4.24 -16.00 -19.09
CA TRP A 432 5.02 -15.28 -20.10
C TRP A 432 6.46 -15.05 -19.60
N THR A 433 7.45 -15.44 -20.35
CA THR A 433 8.87 -15.27 -19.99
C THR A 433 9.26 -13.79 -20.04
N THR A 434 9.78 -13.25 -18.93
CA THR A 434 10.11 -11.82 -18.75
C THR A 434 11.55 -11.46 -19.12
N HIS A 435 12.21 -12.26 -19.93
CA HIS A 435 13.56 -12.03 -20.44
C HIS A 435 13.66 -12.41 -21.92
N GLY A 436 14.75 -11.95 -22.57
CA GLY A 436 14.94 -12.14 -24.01
C GLY A 436 14.27 -11.03 -24.84
N ARG A 437 14.24 -11.23 -26.14
CA ARG A 437 13.71 -10.26 -27.10
C ARG A 437 12.21 -9.99 -26.91
N LEU A 438 11.42 -11.02 -26.62
CA LEU A 438 9.98 -10.97 -26.49
C LEU A 438 9.52 -10.78 -25.04
N SER A 439 10.33 -10.16 -24.16
CA SER A 439 10.01 -10.05 -22.73
C SER A 439 8.85 -9.11 -22.37
N CYS A 440 8.48 -8.18 -23.26
CA CYS A 440 7.32 -7.31 -23.01
C CYS A 440 6.01 -8.08 -23.13
N PRO A 441 5.19 -8.22 -22.06
CA PRO A 441 3.95 -8.98 -22.10
C PRO A 441 2.81 -8.26 -22.87
N TYR A 442 2.96 -6.97 -23.13
CA TYR A 442 2.00 -6.16 -23.88
C TYR A 442 2.27 -6.18 -25.37
N CYS A 443 3.52 -5.96 -25.77
CA CYS A 443 3.90 -5.97 -27.18
C CYS A 443 4.01 -7.38 -27.77
N GLN A 444 4.34 -8.38 -26.92
CA GLN A 444 4.49 -9.79 -27.27
C GLN A 444 5.39 -10.01 -28.51
N ASP A 445 4.90 -10.76 -29.51
CA ASP A 445 5.57 -11.00 -30.79
C ASP A 445 5.75 -9.73 -31.65
N ASN A 446 4.92 -8.72 -31.44
CA ASN A 446 5.00 -7.41 -32.09
C ASN A 446 6.07 -6.49 -31.49
N THR A 447 6.95 -6.98 -30.65
CA THR A 447 8.04 -6.21 -30.06
C THR A 447 9.13 -5.92 -31.10
N ASP A 448 9.54 -4.62 -31.19
CA ASP A 448 10.62 -4.18 -32.08
C ASP A 448 12.04 -4.31 -31.47
N ALA A 449 12.16 -5.04 -30.36
CA ALA A 449 13.45 -5.24 -29.70
C ALA A 449 14.42 -6.04 -30.60
N PHE A 450 15.70 -5.71 -30.48
CA PHE A 450 16.77 -6.34 -31.27
C PHE A 450 18.02 -6.57 -30.40
N GLN A 451 18.94 -7.41 -30.92
CA GLN A 451 20.18 -7.73 -30.24
C GLN A 451 21.29 -6.76 -30.66
N LEU A 452 21.96 -6.14 -29.68
CA LEU A 452 23.15 -5.32 -29.93
C LEU A 452 24.34 -6.20 -30.34
N LYS A 453 25.05 -5.80 -31.38
CA LYS A 453 26.15 -6.57 -31.96
C LYS A 453 27.35 -6.66 -31.04
N HIS A 454 27.82 -5.52 -30.50
CA HIS A 454 28.98 -5.42 -29.62
C HIS A 454 28.61 -5.63 -28.13
N GLY A 455 27.50 -5.05 -27.69
CA GLY A 455 26.98 -5.19 -26.32
C GLY A 455 26.40 -6.54 -26.01
N ARG A 456 25.98 -7.31 -27.01
CA ARG A 456 25.37 -8.65 -26.90
C ARG A 456 24.22 -8.72 -25.92
N LYS A 457 23.41 -7.67 -25.85
CA LYS A 457 22.20 -7.61 -25.03
C LYS A 457 21.00 -7.18 -25.87
N THR A 458 19.82 -7.54 -25.42
CA THR A 458 18.57 -7.08 -26.04
C THR A 458 18.36 -5.58 -25.76
N CYS A 459 17.86 -4.87 -26.76
CA CYS A 459 17.70 -3.43 -26.77
C CYS A 459 16.33 -3.05 -27.34
N TRP A 460 15.67 -2.07 -26.70
CA TRP A 460 14.38 -1.49 -27.10
C TRP A 460 14.55 -0.06 -27.67
N PHE A 461 15.70 0.25 -28.18
CA PHE A 461 15.93 1.55 -28.83
C PHE A 461 15.12 1.65 -30.13
N ASP A 462 14.58 2.84 -30.37
CA ASP A 462 13.81 3.21 -31.57
C ASP A 462 12.50 2.39 -31.78
N CYS A 463 11.99 1.76 -30.72
CA CYS A 463 10.71 1.07 -30.77
C CYS A 463 9.52 1.95 -30.29
N HIS A 464 9.81 3.15 -29.74
CA HIS A 464 8.78 4.02 -29.15
C HIS A 464 8.14 4.96 -30.17
N ARG A 465 8.80 5.24 -31.33
CA ARG A 465 8.25 6.11 -32.39
C ARG A 465 6.93 5.61 -32.97
N ARG A 466 6.66 4.30 -32.97
CA ARG A 466 5.40 3.72 -33.42
C ARG A 466 4.18 4.08 -32.55
N PHE A 467 4.42 4.53 -31.32
CA PHE A 467 3.37 4.99 -30.39
C PHE A 467 3.03 6.46 -30.55
N LEU A 468 3.80 7.22 -31.35
CA LEU A 468 3.51 8.61 -31.67
C LEU A 468 2.35 8.72 -32.66
N PRO A 469 1.66 9.86 -32.76
CA PRO A 469 0.70 10.12 -33.84
C PRO A 469 1.34 9.90 -35.23
N PRO A 470 0.56 9.44 -36.21
CA PRO A 470 1.09 9.08 -37.54
C PRO A 470 1.81 10.23 -38.29
N ASP A 471 1.41 11.45 -38.04
CA ASP A 471 1.95 12.68 -38.64
C ASP A 471 3.14 13.26 -37.88
N HIS A 472 3.46 12.75 -36.69
CA HIS A 472 4.50 13.28 -35.81
C HIS A 472 5.88 13.31 -36.50
N PRO A 473 6.63 14.45 -36.46
CA PRO A 473 7.89 14.62 -37.18
C PRO A 473 8.94 13.55 -36.87
N TYR A 474 8.98 13.03 -35.65
CA TYR A 474 9.95 12.01 -35.25
C TYR A 474 9.78 10.69 -36.03
N ARG A 475 8.57 10.34 -36.49
CA ARG A 475 8.34 9.15 -37.31
C ARG A 475 9.08 9.22 -38.66
N ARG A 476 9.27 10.43 -39.20
CA ARG A 476 9.90 10.67 -40.48
C ARG A 476 11.41 10.95 -40.37
N SER A 477 11.92 11.17 -39.15
CA SER A 477 13.35 11.45 -38.93
C SER A 477 14.23 10.24 -39.31
N ARG A 478 15.30 10.50 -40.07
CA ARG A 478 16.25 9.48 -40.55
C ARG A 478 17.58 9.48 -39.80
N ASN A 479 17.88 10.55 -39.09
CA ASN A 479 19.22 10.79 -38.55
C ASN A 479 19.25 10.78 -36.99
N LEU A 480 18.17 11.19 -36.35
CA LEU A 480 18.11 11.31 -34.86
C LEU A 480 18.00 9.98 -34.15
N PHE A 481 17.51 8.95 -34.80
CA PHE A 481 17.25 7.60 -34.33
C PHE A 481 18.07 6.60 -35.16
N THR A 482 17.51 5.43 -35.46
CA THR A 482 18.12 4.48 -36.35
C THR A 482 18.29 5.11 -37.72
N LYS A 483 19.52 5.18 -38.26
CA LYS A 483 19.87 5.81 -39.51
C LYS A 483 19.06 5.19 -40.66
N ASN A 484 18.56 6.04 -41.54
CA ASN A 484 17.75 5.69 -42.71
C ASN A 484 16.39 5.07 -42.40
N LYS A 485 16.00 4.88 -41.13
CA LYS A 485 14.70 4.29 -40.76
C LYS A 485 13.61 5.37 -40.66
N ARG A 486 12.47 5.14 -41.33
CA ARG A 486 11.17 5.81 -41.09
C ARG A 486 10.22 4.81 -40.42
N VAL A 487 9.35 5.27 -39.56
CA VAL A 487 8.40 4.40 -38.84
C VAL A 487 6.99 4.71 -39.31
N PHE A 488 6.34 3.73 -39.95
CA PHE A 488 4.97 3.82 -40.42
C PHE A 488 4.03 2.92 -39.60
N ASP A 489 4.58 1.92 -38.93
CA ASP A 489 3.83 0.91 -38.19
C ASP A 489 3.00 1.51 -37.05
N SER A 490 1.82 0.96 -36.85
CA SER A 490 0.97 1.26 -35.71
C SER A 490 1.54 0.64 -34.41
N PRO A 491 1.12 1.15 -33.23
CA PRO A 491 1.40 0.48 -31.96
C PRO A 491 0.92 -0.97 -32.00
N PRO A 492 1.52 -1.87 -31.23
CA PRO A 492 1.01 -3.23 -31.04
C PRO A 492 -0.47 -3.20 -30.62
N PRO A 493 -1.34 -4.07 -31.18
CA PRO A 493 -2.74 -4.14 -30.80
C PRO A 493 -2.88 -4.63 -29.35
N GLU A 494 -3.90 -4.16 -28.67
CA GLU A 494 -4.29 -4.74 -27.37
C GLU A 494 -4.90 -6.14 -27.61
N ILE A 495 -4.37 -7.13 -26.89
CA ILE A 495 -4.81 -8.52 -27.04
C ILE A 495 -5.81 -8.85 -25.92
N CYS A 496 -7.02 -9.25 -26.31
CA CYS A 496 -8.04 -9.63 -25.35
C CYS A 496 -7.74 -11.02 -24.74
N GLY A 497 -8.37 -11.34 -23.60
CA GLY A 497 -8.13 -12.62 -22.96
C GLY A 497 -8.54 -13.84 -23.78
N LYS A 498 -9.55 -13.71 -24.63
CA LYS A 498 -9.97 -14.80 -25.55
C LYS A 498 -8.88 -15.09 -26.57
N ASP A 499 -8.29 -14.05 -27.15
CA ASP A 499 -7.21 -14.20 -28.13
C ASP A 499 -5.96 -14.79 -27.46
N LEU A 500 -5.64 -14.36 -26.22
CA LEU A 500 -4.56 -14.96 -25.44
C LEU A 500 -4.79 -16.44 -25.16
N LYS A 501 -6.02 -16.85 -24.89
CA LYS A 501 -6.38 -18.24 -24.65
C LYS A 501 -6.20 -19.08 -25.92
N ILE A 502 -6.51 -18.50 -27.08
CA ILE A 502 -6.27 -19.11 -28.40
C ILE A 502 -4.76 -19.26 -28.62
N GLN A 503 -3.98 -18.20 -28.41
CA GLN A 503 -2.52 -18.25 -28.53
C GLN A 503 -1.90 -19.35 -27.63
N LEU A 504 -2.33 -19.45 -26.37
CA LEU A 504 -1.85 -20.48 -25.44
C LEU A 504 -2.10 -21.89 -25.97
N ARG A 505 -3.27 -22.13 -26.58
CA ARG A 505 -3.60 -23.39 -27.24
C ARG A 505 -2.72 -23.63 -28.46
N ASP A 506 -2.64 -22.66 -29.36
CA ASP A 506 -1.95 -22.78 -30.65
C ASP A 506 -0.44 -22.99 -30.48
N PHE A 507 0.14 -22.45 -29.43
CA PHE A 507 1.54 -22.68 -29.07
C PHE A 507 1.77 -23.91 -28.16
N GLY A 508 0.77 -24.75 -27.96
CA GLY A 508 0.89 -25.95 -27.15
C GLY A 508 1.09 -25.73 -25.65
N ALA A 509 0.87 -24.50 -25.17
CA ALA A 509 0.95 -24.16 -23.75
C ALA A 509 -0.34 -24.46 -22.98
N GLU A 510 -1.33 -25.09 -23.60
CA GLU A 510 -2.68 -25.27 -23.07
C GLU A 510 -2.76 -26.25 -21.89
N ARG A 511 -1.73 -27.07 -21.67
CA ARG A 511 -1.76 -28.10 -20.65
C ARG A 511 -1.82 -27.49 -19.25
N THR A 512 -2.92 -27.76 -18.55
CA THR A 512 -3.09 -27.38 -17.14
C THR A 512 -2.37 -28.36 -16.23
N PRO A 513 -1.86 -27.92 -15.08
CA PRO A 513 -1.39 -28.84 -14.06
C PRO A 513 -2.54 -29.76 -13.64
N GLU A 514 -2.25 -31.06 -13.51
CA GLU A 514 -3.17 -31.95 -12.82
C GLU A 514 -3.34 -31.56 -11.35
N VAL A 515 -4.48 -31.92 -10.76
CA VAL A 515 -4.73 -31.70 -9.34
C VAL A 515 -3.58 -32.32 -8.53
N GLY A 516 -2.93 -31.51 -7.72
CA GLY A 516 -1.80 -31.92 -6.90
C GLY A 516 -0.42 -31.77 -7.55
N GLY A 517 -0.32 -31.41 -8.83
CA GLY A 517 0.97 -31.25 -9.46
C GLY A 517 0.92 -30.70 -10.87
N HIS A 518 2.06 -30.66 -11.51
CA HIS A 518 2.15 -30.29 -12.92
C HIS A 518 3.15 -31.17 -13.66
N GLU A 519 2.79 -31.54 -14.88
CA GLU A 519 3.69 -32.19 -15.80
C GLU A 519 4.52 -31.11 -16.53
N ARG A 520 5.83 -31.33 -16.63
CA ARG A 520 6.72 -30.39 -17.34
C ARG A 520 6.69 -30.76 -18.83
N PHE A 521 5.89 -30.06 -19.60
CA PHE A 521 5.96 -30.18 -21.06
C PHE A 521 6.82 -29.04 -21.61
N PRO A 522 7.80 -29.35 -22.49
CA PRO A 522 8.46 -28.34 -23.26
C PRO A 522 7.45 -27.64 -24.17
N VAL A 523 7.46 -26.33 -24.18
CA VAL A 523 6.72 -25.51 -25.15
C VAL A 523 7.70 -25.13 -26.24
N ASP A 524 7.38 -25.46 -27.48
CA ASP A 524 8.26 -25.20 -28.62
C ASP A 524 8.33 -23.72 -28.99
N ALA A 525 9.44 -23.31 -29.61
CA ALA A 525 9.65 -21.97 -30.15
C ALA A 525 9.54 -20.79 -29.13
N VAL A 526 9.73 -21.09 -27.84
CA VAL A 526 9.81 -20.05 -26.78
C VAL A 526 11.06 -19.19 -26.99
N GLY A 527 10.88 -17.88 -27.03
CA GLY A 527 11.93 -16.89 -27.30
C GLY A 527 12.16 -16.59 -28.77
N GLU A 528 11.60 -17.39 -29.69
CA GLU A 528 11.69 -17.23 -31.14
C GLU A 528 10.39 -16.61 -31.70
N LEU A 529 9.29 -17.35 -31.61
CA LEU A 529 7.97 -16.93 -32.08
C LEU A 529 7.09 -16.33 -30.97
N HIS A 530 7.22 -16.80 -29.73
CA HIS A 530 6.48 -16.34 -28.57
C HIS A 530 7.28 -16.53 -27.28
N ASN A 531 6.76 -16.05 -26.13
CA ASN A 531 7.43 -16.23 -24.83
C ASN A 531 6.60 -17.01 -23.80
N TRP A 532 5.50 -17.67 -24.22
CA TRP A 532 4.70 -18.53 -23.37
C TRP A 532 5.47 -19.81 -23.02
N HIS A 533 5.69 -20.06 -21.73
CA HIS A 533 6.33 -21.28 -21.26
C HIS A 533 5.39 -22.23 -20.51
N LYS A 534 4.19 -21.75 -20.19
CA LYS A 534 3.09 -22.52 -19.59
C LYS A 534 1.78 -21.74 -19.71
N LYS A 535 0.66 -22.46 -19.58
CA LYS A 535 -0.63 -21.87 -19.21
C LYS A 535 -0.69 -21.72 -17.70
N SER A 536 -0.91 -20.51 -17.21
CA SER A 536 -1.01 -20.24 -15.77
C SER A 536 -2.28 -20.84 -15.16
N ILE A 537 -2.23 -21.26 -13.90
CA ILE A 537 -3.36 -21.82 -13.17
C ILE A 537 -4.55 -20.84 -13.06
N PHE A 538 -4.34 -19.54 -13.18
CA PHE A 538 -5.41 -18.55 -13.15
C PHE A 538 -6.42 -18.71 -14.30
N TRP A 539 -6.01 -19.34 -15.40
CA TRP A 539 -6.93 -19.65 -16.50
C TRP A 539 -7.97 -20.71 -16.15
N ASP A 540 -7.87 -21.34 -14.99
CA ASP A 540 -8.89 -22.24 -14.46
C ASP A 540 -10.03 -21.47 -13.77
N LEU A 541 -9.86 -20.15 -13.53
CA LEU A 541 -10.91 -19.28 -13.05
C LEU A 541 -11.85 -18.91 -14.21
N PRO A 542 -13.17 -19.14 -14.09
CA PRO A 542 -14.11 -19.00 -15.22
C PRO A 542 -14.18 -17.60 -15.84
N TYR A 543 -13.84 -16.58 -15.07
CA TYR A 543 -13.91 -15.16 -15.44
C TYR A 543 -12.58 -14.57 -15.91
N TRP A 544 -11.48 -15.33 -15.85
CA TRP A 544 -10.12 -14.79 -16.09
C TRP A 544 -9.91 -14.26 -17.50
N GLU A 545 -10.53 -14.89 -18.51
CA GLU A 545 -10.44 -14.44 -19.91
C GLU A 545 -11.13 -13.10 -20.18
N ASP A 546 -12.10 -12.72 -19.35
CA ASP A 546 -12.86 -11.48 -19.53
C ASP A 546 -12.20 -10.27 -18.83
N HIS A 547 -11.14 -10.46 -18.04
CA HIS A 547 -10.41 -9.34 -17.43
C HIS A 547 -9.64 -8.53 -18.48
N LEU A 548 -9.77 -7.19 -18.41
CA LEU A 548 -8.95 -6.27 -19.20
C LEU A 548 -7.51 -6.16 -18.66
N LEU A 549 -7.33 -6.32 -17.36
CA LEU A 549 -6.04 -6.32 -16.67
C LEU A 549 -5.96 -7.58 -15.81
N ARG A 550 -5.03 -8.47 -16.09
CA ARG A 550 -4.84 -9.76 -15.39
C ARG A 550 -3.63 -9.75 -14.48
N HIS A 551 -2.53 -9.18 -14.94
CA HIS A 551 -1.27 -9.09 -14.23
C HIS A 551 -0.79 -7.64 -14.32
N ASN A 552 -0.47 -7.00 -13.20
CA ASN A 552 -0.02 -5.63 -13.15
C ASN A 552 1.49 -5.53 -13.36
N LEU A 553 1.93 -4.50 -14.07
CA LEU A 553 3.31 -4.05 -14.03
C LEU A 553 3.57 -3.30 -12.73
N ASP A 554 4.62 -3.64 -12.04
CA ASP A 554 4.98 -2.94 -10.81
C ASP A 554 5.72 -1.64 -11.08
N VAL A 555 5.02 -0.53 -10.89
CA VAL A 555 5.57 0.81 -11.09
C VAL A 555 6.78 1.07 -10.20
N MET A 556 6.78 0.54 -8.96
CA MET A 556 7.90 0.73 -8.03
C MET A 556 9.22 0.19 -8.59
N HIS A 557 9.23 -1.04 -9.08
CA HIS A 557 10.45 -1.65 -9.63
C HIS A 557 10.83 -1.08 -11.00
N ILE A 558 9.85 -0.74 -11.83
CA ILE A 558 10.11 -0.10 -13.13
C ILE A 558 10.76 1.28 -12.91
N GLU A 559 10.18 2.12 -12.06
CA GLU A 559 10.73 3.44 -11.75
C GLU A 559 12.13 3.35 -11.14
N LYS A 560 12.31 2.43 -10.18
CA LYS A 560 13.61 2.20 -9.55
C LYS A 560 14.68 1.77 -10.55
N ASN A 561 14.37 0.82 -11.42
CA ASN A 561 15.32 0.34 -12.43
C ASN A 561 15.64 1.43 -13.46
N PHE A 562 14.63 2.21 -13.87
CA PHE A 562 14.83 3.37 -14.72
C PHE A 562 15.75 4.40 -14.05
N PHE A 563 15.48 4.73 -12.78
CA PHE A 563 16.30 5.63 -11.98
C PHE A 563 17.75 5.13 -11.88
N ASP A 564 17.93 3.85 -11.56
CA ASP A 564 19.26 3.24 -11.45
C ASP A 564 20.04 3.32 -12.78
N ASN A 565 19.39 3.04 -13.91
CA ASN A 565 19.99 3.15 -15.22
C ASN A 565 20.36 4.60 -15.56
N LEU A 566 19.46 5.53 -15.30
CA LEU A 566 19.66 6.97 -15.54
C LEU A 566 20.83 7.49 -14.71
N MET A 567 20.80 7.30 -13.40
CA MET A 567 21.79 7.82 -12.47
C MET A 567 23.18 7.20 -12.70
N ASN A 568 23.23 5.87 -12.86
CA ASN A 568 24.51 5.20 -13.13
C ASN A 568 25.14 5.64 -14.47
N THR A 569 24.33 6.07 -15.45
CA THR A 569 24.82 6.57 -16.75
C THR A 569 25.27 8.02 -16.65
N ILE A 570 24.50 8.89 -15.99
CA ILE A 570 24.87 10.30 -15.77
C ILE A 570 26.14 10.42 -14.92
N LEU A 571 26.22 9.64 -13.84
CA LEU A 571 27.39 9.59 -12.95
C LEU A 571 28.54 8.72 -13.50
N ASN A 572 28.35 8.06 -14.64
CA ASN A 572 29.32 7.15 -15.24
C ASN A 572 29.90 6.13 -14.23
N VAL A 573 29.02 5.43 -13.52
CA VAL A 573 29.42 4.44 -12.52
C VAL A 573 30.01 3.21 -13.21
N GLN A 574 31.26 2.89 -12.92
CA GLN A 574 31.97 1.80 -13.56
C GLN A 574 31.24 0.45 -13.35
N GLY A 575 31.07 -0.32 -14.41
CA GLY A 575 30.37 -1.61 -14.41
C GLY A 575 28.83 -1.53 -14.36
N LYS A 576 28.25 -0.33 -14.14
CA LYS A 576 26.80 -0.11 -14.11
C LYS A 576 26.31 0.83 -15.21
N THR A 577 27.15 1.76 -15.64
CA THR A 577 26.82 2.69 -16.74
C THR A 577 26.39 1.93 -18.00
N LYS A 578 25.37 2.44 -18.67
CA LYS A 578 24.94 1.95 -19.98
C LYS A 578 25.78 2.54 -21.12
N ASP A 579 26.63 3.51 -20.81
CA ASP A 579 27.54 4.16 -21.74
C ASP A 579 28.97 3.64 -21.58
N ASN A 580 29.33 2.64 -22.37
CA ASN A 580 30.65 2.02 -22.40
C ASN A 580 31.13 1.87 -23.84
N LEU A 581 32.39 1.47 -24.05
CA LEU A 581 32.97 1.37 -25.38
C LEU A 581 32.16 0.48 -26.33
N LYS A 582 31.65 -0.67 -25.85
CA LYS A 582 30.81 -1.54 -26.67
C LYS A 582 29.51 -0.87 -27.09
N SER A 583 28.87 -0.10 -26.19
CA SER A 583 27.67 0.65 -26.51
C SER A 583 27.90 1.77 -27.52
N ARG A 584 29.11 2.36 -27.52
CA ARG A 584 29.50 3.36 -28.47
C ARG A 584 29.81 2.75 -29.85
N LEU A 585 30.37 1.55 -29.91
CA LEU A 585 30.53 0.80 -31.15
C LEU A 585 29.18 0.40 -31.76
N ASP A 586 28.22 -0.08 -30.94
CA ASP A 586 26.85 -0.34 -31.39
C ASP A 586 26.17 0.93 -31.92
N LEU A 587 26.43 2.10 -31.28
CA LEU A 587 25.88 3.37 -31.72
C LEU A 587 26.37 3.78 -33.11
N VAL A 588 27.64 3.53 -33.44
CA VAL A 588 28.20 3.77 -34.79
C VAL A 588 27.40 3.00 -35.85
N ASP A 589 27.07 1.76 -35.59
CA ASP A 589 26.30 0.92 -36.51
C ASP A 589 24.83 1.38 -36.64
N ILE A 590 24.24 1.89 -35.58
CA ILE A 590 22.78 2.13 -35.48
C ILE A 590 22.40 3.58 -35.82
N CYS A 591 23.14 4.58 -35.31
CA CYS A 591 22.73 5.99 -35.33
C CYS A 591 23.70 6.86 -36.10
N ALA A 592 23.20 7.98 -36.63
CA ALA A 592 23.98 9.00 -37.32
C ALA A 592 24.56 10.09 -36.37
N ARG A 593 24.60 9.84 -35.06
CA ARG A 593 25.08 10.78 -34.01
C ARG A 593 26.60 10.74 -33.92
N SER A 594 27.28 11.38 -34.89
CA SER A 594 28.75 11.36 -35.01
C SER A 594 29.47 11.95 -33.79
N GLU A 595 28.86 12.87 -33.08
CA GLU A 595 29.39 13.49 -31.86
C GLU A 595 29.58 12.50 -30.71
N LEU A 596 28.97 11.34 -30.81
CA LEU A 596 29.10 10.24 -29.84
C LEU A 596 29.87 9.05 -30.38
N HIS A 597 30.30 9.07 -31.65
CA HIS A 597 31.02 7.97 -32.25
C HIS A 597 32.45 7.86 -31.70
N VAL A 598 32.96 6.67 -31.67
CA VAL A 598 34.36 6.39 -31.31
C VAL A 598 35.27 6.94 -32.39
N ASP A 599 36.35 7.65 -32.01
CA ASP A 599 37.35 8.19 -32.95
C ASP A 599 38.21 7.07 -33.54
N GLU A 600 39.05 7.44 -34.49
CA GLU A 600 39.98 6.54 -35.18
C GLU A 600 40.98 5.89 -34.23
N ASN A 601 41.22 6.49 -33.04
CA ASN A 601 42.09 5.97 -31.99
C ASN A 601 41.37 5.08 -30.97
N GLY A 602 40.09 4.78 -31.21
CA GLY A 602 39.26 3.97 -30.31
C GLY A 602 38.80 4.69 -29.03
N ARG A 603 38.83 6.04 -29.00
CA ARG A 603 38.42 6.85 -27.87
C ARG A 603 36.96 7.31 -28.05
N ALA A 604 36.16 7.17 -27.00
CA ALA A 604 34.80 7.69 -26.98
C ALA A 604 34.78 9.15 -26.49
N PRO A 605 34.18 10.09 -27.24
CA PRO A 605 34.05 11.47 -26.82
C PRO A 605 33.22 11.61 -25.56
N PHE A 606 33.41 12.69 -24.80
CA PHE A 606 32.63 12.97 -23.59
C PHE A 606 31.20 13.33 -23.98
N PRO A 607 30.18 12.61 -23.45
CA PRO A 607 28.80 12.84 -23.85
C PRO A 607 28.16 13.97 -23.05
N ILE A 608 27.19 14.67 -23.65
CA ILE A 608 26.46 15.79 -23.05
C ILE A 608 25.61 15.42 -21.84
N TYR A 609 25.24 14.14 -21.66
CA TYR A 609 24.41 13.64 -20.56
C TYR A 609 25.23 13.16 -19.36
N ARG A 610 26.53 13.26 -19.37
CA ARG A 610 27.41 12.82 -18.29
C ARG A 610 27.95 14.02 -17.52
N LEU A 611 27.95 13.94 -16.20
CA LEU A 611 28.61 14.90 -15.33
C LEU A 611 30.14 14.67 -15.35
N ASP A 612 30.89 15.74 -15.45
CA ASP A 612 32.33 15.75 -15.16
C ASP A 612 32.58 15.68 -13.64
N ALA A 613 33.84 15.77 -13.23
CA ALA A 613 34.22 15.71 -11.82
C ALA A 613 33.59 16.87 -11.03
N ALA A 614 33.68 18.08 -11.53
CA ALA A 614 33.12 19.26 -10.87
C ALA A 614 31.58 19.21 -10.76
N GLY A 615 30.91 18.77 -11.84
CA GLY A 615 29.46 18.58 -11.83
C GLY A 615 29.01 17.51 -10.84
N LYS A 616 29.76 16.42 -10.68
CA LYS A 616 29.47 15.37 -9.66
C LYS A 616 29.64 15.93 -8.26
N ASP A 617 30.72 16.65 -8.00
CA ASP A 617 30.97 17.25 -6.69
C ASP A 617 29.88 18.25 -6.34
N ALA A 618 29.49 19.13 -7.25
CA ALA A 618 28.38 20.07 -7.08
C ALA A 618 27.05 19.35 -6.79
N PHE A 619 26.74 18.28 -7.52
CA PHE A 619 25.55 17.47 -7.32
C PHE A 619 25.51 16.82 -5.93
N PHE A 620 26.63 16.19 -5.50
CA PHE A 620 26.70 15.55 -4.20
C PHE A 620 26.76 16.56 -3.05
N ASP A 621 27.36 17.74 -3.27
CA ASP A 621 27.35 18.83 -2.30
C ASP A 621 25.93 19.37 -2.08
N TRP A 622 25.20 19.59 -3.14
CA TRP A 622 23.81 20.00 -3.09
C TRP A 622 22.94 18.99 -2.29
N ILE A 623 23.03 17.69 -2.61
CA ILE A 623 22.27 16.66 -1.85
C ILE A 623 22.70 16.59 -0.39
N SER A 624 23.98 16.80 -0.10
CA SER A 624 24.52 16.67 1.26
C SER A 624 24.18 17.85 2.17
N ASN A 625 24.10 19.05 1.60
CA ASN A 625 24.09 20.30 2.35
C ASN A 625 22.76 21.04 2.24
N ASP A 626 22.06 20.95 1.11
CA ASP A 626 20.91 21.78 0.80
C ASP A 626 19.60 20.99 0.74
N VAL A 627 19.65 19.63 0.58
CA VAL A 627 18.44 18.80 0.55
C VAL A 627 18.10 18.30 1.95
N GLU A 628 17.00 18.79 2.48
CA GLU A 628 16.44 18.35 3.74
C GLU A 628 14.99 17.84 3.54
N PHE A 629 14.69 16.72 4.19
CA PHE A 629 13.34 16.14 4.17
C PHE A 629 12.71 16.19 5.55
N PRO A 630 11.37 16.30 5.63
CA PRO A 630 10.65 16.08 6.87
C PRO A 630 10.93 14.70 7.46
N ASP A 631 10.86 14.56 8.77
CA ASP A 631 11.07 13.30 9.46
C ASP A 631 10.12 12.21 8.94
N GLY A 632 10.69 11.07 8.58
CA GLY A 632 9.95 9.91 8.07
C GLY A 632 9.52 9.99 6.60
N TYR A 633 9.82 11.08 5.89
CA TYR A 633 9.49 11.20 4.47
C TYR A 633 10.46 10.41 3.57
N ALA A 634 11.74 10.55 3.78
CA ALA A 634 12.78 9.84 3.04
C ALA A 634 13.96 9.48 3.96
N SER A 635 14.86 8.63 3.47
CA SER A 635 16.12 8.36 4.16
C SER A 635 17.01 9.61 4.09
N ASN A 636 18.00 9.70 5.00
CA ASN A 636 19.03 10.71 4.87
C ASN A 636 19.95 10.35 3.70
N LEU A 637 19.71 10.98 2.54
CA LEU A 637 20.39 10.70 1.29
C LEU A 637 21.91 10.93 1.36
N ARG A 638 22.37 11.84 2.24
CA ARG A 638 23.79 12.09 2.49
C ARG A 638 24.53 10.81 2.88
N ASN A 639 23.90 9.93 3.65
CA ASN A 639 24.49 8.66 4.08
C ASN A 639 24.61 7.64 2.95
N CYS A 640 23.94 7.88 1.83
CA CYS A 640 23.95 7.00 0.66
C CYS A 640 25.00 7.42 -0.39
N ILE A 641 25.72 8.54 -0.19
CA ILE A 641 26.72 9.06 -1.13
C ILE A 641 28.09 8.44 -0.84
N ASP A 642 28.63 7.75 -1.83
CA ASP A 642 30.01 7.31 -1.87
C ASP A 642 30.81 8.27 -2.75
N ARG A 643 31.41 9.30 -2.12
CA ARG A 643 32.18 10.34 -2.85
C ARG A 643 33.44 9.79 -3.51
N LYS A 644 34.05 8.75 -2.92
CA LYS A 644 35.28 8.15 -3.47
C LYS A 644 35.02 7.48 -4.82
N GLU A 645 33.92 6.76 -4.88
CA GLU A 645 33.52 6.04 -6.09
C GLU A 645 32.59 6.88 -7.00
N GLY A 646 32.16 8.06 -6.56
CA GLY A 646 31.27 8.95 -7.28
C GLY A 646 29.90 8.31 -7.58
N LYS A 647 29.31 7.60 -6.61
CA LYS A 647 28.05 6.84 -6.79
C LYS A 647 27.17 6.86 -5.55
N PHE A 648 25.92 6.43 -5.70
CA PHE A 648 25.06 6.12 -4.59
C PHE A 648 25.20 4.66 -4.14
N THR A 649 25.09 4.42 -2.82
CA THR A 649 25.10 3.11 -2.20
C THR A 649 24.00 3.00 -1.15
N GLY A 650 23.26 1.88 -1.13
CA GLY A 650 22.27 1.61 -0.08
C GLY A 650 20.96 2.40 -0.20
N LEU A 651 20.67 3.06 -1.34
CA LEU A 651 19.37 3.66 -1.62
C LEU A 651 18.28 2.60 -1.52
N LYS A 652 17.19 2.94 -0.88
CA LYS A 652 15.95 2.14 -0.87
C LYS A 652 15.10 2.50 -2.08
N SER A 653 14.16 1.63 -2.46
CA SER A 653 13.24 1.90 -3.56
C SER A 653 12.50 3.23 -3.40
N HIS A 654 12.07 3.56 -2.19
CA HIS A 654 11.42 4.83 -1.88
C HIS A 654 12.36 6.05 -2.05
N ASP A 655 13.64 5.92 -1.73
CA ASP A 655 14.61 7.01 -1.92
C ASP A 655 14.80 7.29 -3.43
N CYS A 656 14.84 6.23 -4.26
CA CYS A 656 14.88 6.34 -5.71
C CYS A 656 13.63 7.06 -6.25
N HIS A 657 12.46 6.70 -5.75
CA HIS A 657 11.17 7.31 -6.06
C HIS A 657 11.15 8.82 -5.74
N VAL A 658 11.58 9.20 -4.52
CA VAL A 658 11.65 10.61 -4.12
C VAL A 658 12.64 11.39 -4.98
N MET A 659 13.81 10.82 -5.24
CA MET A 659 14.81 11.45 -6.12
C MET A 659 14.26 11.63 -7.53
N MET A 660 13.70 10.55 -8.11
CA MET A 660 13.16 10.57 -9.47
C MET A 660 12.08 11.62 -9.63
N GLN A 661 11.10 11.64 -8.75
CA GLN A 661 9.91 12.47 -8.91
C GLN A 661 10.08 13.91 -8.42
N ARG A 662 10.99 14.16 -7.47
CA ARG A 662 11.05 15.45 -6.78
C ARG A 662 12.39 16.19 -6.97
N LEU A 663 13.52 15.47 -7.01
CA LEU A 663 14.83 16.12 -6.96
C LEU A 663 15.49 16.28 -8.32
N LEU A 664 15.42 15.29 -9.22
CA LEU A 664 16.16 15.31 -10.48
C LEU A 664 15.88 16.54 -11.38
N PRO A 665 14.63 17.02 -11.49
CA PRO A 665 14.36 18.23 -12.29
C PRO A 665 15.11 19.47 -11.79
N PHE A 666 15.31 19.57 -10.46
CA PHE A 666 16.04 20.70 -9.87
C PHE A 666 17.55 20.46 -9.92
N ALA A 667 17.99 19.26 -9.57
CA ALA A 667 19.38 18.89 -9.49
C ALA A 667 20.15 19.09 -10.79
N PHE A 668 19.53 18.80 -11.93
CA PHE A 668 20.21 18.83 -13.22
C PHE A 668 19.96 20.09 -14.06
N LYS A 669 19.15 21.02 -13.55
CA LYS A 669 18.83 22.25 -14.27
C LYS A 669 20.06 23.06 -14.69
N GLU A 670 21.01 23.19 -13.77
CA GLU A 670 22.24 23.96 -13.97
C GLU A 670 23.45 23.07 -14.34
N LEU A 671 23.34 21.75 -14.18
CA LEU A 671 24.45 20.82 -14.33
C LEU A 671 24.51 20.16 -15.73
N LEU A 672 23.37 20.11 -16.43
CA LEU A 672 23.27 19.47 -17.74
C LEU A 672 22.70 20.43 -18.80
N PRO A 673 23.02 20.21 -20.07
CA PRO A 673 22.44 20.98 -21.16
C PRO A 673 20.91 20.93 -21.15
N ARG A 674 20.28 22.03 -21.57
CA ARG A 674 18.83 22.22 -21.53
C ARG A 674 18.03 21.06 -22.12
N ASN A 675 18.40 20.54 -23.27
CA ASN A 675 17.72 19.42 -23.94
C ASN A 675 17.81 18.11 -23.14
N VAL A 676 18.91 17.87 -22.43
CA VAL A 676 19.09 16.72 -21.54
C VAL A 676 18.24 16.89 -20.29
N HIS A 677 18.31 18.07 -19.69
CA HIS A 677 17.51 18.43 -18.52
C HIS A 677 16.00 18.29 -18.80
N GLU A 678 15.50 18.85 -19.93
CA GLU A 678 14.09 18.76 -20.31
C GLU A 678 13.61 17.31 -20.49
N ALA A 679 14.44 16.44 -21.05
CA ALA A 679 14.10 15.02 -21.22
C ALA A 679 14.04 14.30 -19.86
N ILE A 680 14.96 14.59 -18.93
CA ILE A 680 14.95 14.05 -17.57
C ILE A 680 13.76 14.60 -16.76
N ALA A 681 13.50 15.90 -16.86
CA ALA A 681 12.35 16.53 -16.22
C ALA A 681 11.02 15.96 -16.74
N GLY A 682 10.96 15.66 -18.04
CA GLY A 682 9.78 15.02 -18.65
C GLY A 682 9.47 13.65 -18.04
N ILE A 683 10.48 12.77 -17.95
CA ILE A 683 10.26 11.45 -17.35
C ILE A 683 10.02 11.51 -15.83
N SER A 684 10.65 12.45 -15.12
CA SER A 684 10.37 12.74 -13.72
C SER A 684 8.93 13.17 -13.51
N GLY A 685 8.44 14.11 -14.33
CA GLY A 685 7.04 14.55 -14.32
C GLY A 685 6.08 13.40 -14.60
N PHE A 686 6.39 12.57 -15.61
CA PHE A 686 5.57 11.39 -15.91
C PHE A 686 5.39 10.47 -14.69
N PHE A 687 6.47 10.08 -14.00
CA PHE A 687 6.36 9.22 -12.82
C PHE A 687 5.66 9.91 -11.65
N ARG A 688 5.89 11.20 -11.45
CA ARG A 688 5.19 11.99 -10.43
C ARG A 688 3.67 11.96 -10.66
N ASP A 689 3.24 12.24 -11.89
CA ASP A 689 1.83 12.36 -12.24
C ASP A 689 1.15 10.98 -12.31
N LEU A 690 1.89 9.94 -12.74
CA LEU A 690 1.45 8.54 -12.69
C LEU A 690 1.15 8.05 -11.27
N CYS A 691 1.93 8.51 -10.29
CA CYS A 691 1.86 8.08 -8.89
C CYS A 691 0.96 8.97 -8.03
N THR A 692 0.11 9.82 -8.63
CA THR A 692 -0.87 10.62 -7.88
C THR A 692 -1.95 9.75 -7.25
N ARG A 693 -2.53 10.21 -6.15
CA ARG A 693 -3.60 9.49 -5.43
C ARG A 693 -4.96 9.56 -6.12
N SER A 694 -5.13 10.57 -6.94
CA SER A 694 -6.35 10.87 -7.68
C SER A 694 -5.95 11.26 -9.09
N VAL A 695 -6.66 10.75 -10.07
CA VAL A 695 -6.37 10.98 -11.49
C VAL A 695 -7.65 11.28 -12.24
N THR A 696 -7.60 12.25 -13.14
CA THR A 696 -8.69 12.54 -14.07
C THR A 696 -8.49 11.78 -15.39
N LEU A 697 -9.57 11.57 -16.15
CA LEU A 697 -9.46 10.98 -17.49
C LEU A 697 -8.58 11.82 -18.41
N GLU A 698 -8.67 13.14 -18.32
CA GLU A 698 -7.81 14.06 -19.08
C GLU A 698 -6.34 13.89 -18.69
N GLY A 699 -6.03 13.79 -17.37
CA GLY A 699 -4.68 13.54 -16.89
C GLY A 699 -4.11 12.24 -17.43
N ILE A 700 -4.90 11.18 -17.50
CA ILE A 700 -4.49 9.88 -18.07
C ILE A 700 -4.21 10.04 -19.58
N GLU A 701 -5.04 10.75 -20.32
CA GLU A 701 -4.85 10.93 -21.77
C GLU A 701 -3.58 11.75 -22.05
N ASN A 702 -3.32 12.76 -21.24
CA ASN A 702 -2.07 13.53 -21.27
C ASN A 702 -0.85 12.64 -21.00
N LEU A 703 -0.92 11.75 -20.00
CA LEU A 703 0.16 10.79 -19.73
C LEU A 703 0.41 9.84 -20.91
N LYS A 704 -0.65 9.30 -21.52
CA LYS A 704 -0.55 8.41 -22.71
C LYS A 704 0.08 9.12 -23.91
N THR A 705 -0.32 10.35 -24.16
CA THR A 705 0.18 11.13 -25.29
C THR A 705 1.63 11.52 -25.09
N ASN A 706 1.99 11.96 -23.88
CA ASN A 706 3.29 12.53 -23.62
C ASN A 706 4.39 11.47 -23.47
N ILE A 707 4.08 10.28 -22.93
CA ILE A 707 5.12 9.28 -22.66
C ILE A 707 5.87 8.85 -23.91
N ALA A 708 5.21 8.71 -25.06
CA ALA A 708 5.85 8.35 -26.31
C ALA A 708 6.84 9.43 -26.77
N VAL A 709 6.49 10.72 -26.58
CA VAL A 709 7.36 11.85 -26.90
C VAL A 709 8.56 11.90 -25.95
N ILE A 710 8.33 11.69 -24.65
CA ILE A 710 9.37 11.65 -23.61
C ILE A 710 10.38 10.55 -23.92
N GLN A 711 9.91 9.33 -24.22
CA GLN A 711 10.80 8.21 -24.59
C GLN A 711 11.62 8.52 -25.83
N CYS A 712 11.02 9.07 -26.87
CA CYS A 712 11.73 9.49 -28.07
C CYS A 712 12.77 10.61 -27.79
N ASN A 713 12.50 11.53 -26.86
CA ASN A 713 13.47 12.54 -26.45
C ASN A 713 14.67 11.91 -25.73
N LEU A 714 14.45 10.91 -24.88
CA LEU A 714 15.52 10.15 -24.26
C LEU A 714 16.33 9.34 -25.29
N GLU A 715 15.66 8.72 -26.29
CA GLU A 715 16.33 8.00 -27.38
C GLU A 715 17.24 8.89 -28.20
N LYS A 716 16.92 10.17 -28.35
CA LYS A 716 17.78 11.16 -29.03
C LYS A 716 19.06 11.49 -28.24
N ILE A 717 19.05 11.29 -26.94
CA ILE A 717 20.13 11.69 -26.03
C ILE A 717 21.01 10.50 -25.67
N PHE A 718 20.41 9.44 -25.11
CA PHE A 718 21.13 8.28 -24.61
C PHE A 718 21.51 7.29 -25.72
N PRO A 719 22.56 6.47 -25.53
CA PRO A 719 22.92 5.43 -26.49
C PRO A 719 21.89 4.29 -26.52
N PRO A 720 21.80 3.52 -27.63
CA PRO A 720 20.87 2.39 -27.73
C PRO A 720 20.92 1.41 -26.56
N SER A 721 22.09 1.17 -26.02
CA SER A 721 22.31 0.30 -24.87
C SER A 721 21.64 0.77 -23.56
N PHE A 722 21.17 2.02 -23.49
CA PHE A 722 20.42 2.53 -22.36
C PHE A 722 19.04 1.87 -22.28
N PHE A 723 18.41 1.59 -23.39
CA PHE A 723 17.02 1.14 -23.48
C PHE A 723 16.93 -0.38 -23.35
N ASP A 724 16.72 -0.87 -22.13
CA ASP A 724 16.34 -2.26 -21.88
C ASP A 724 14.80 -2.38 -21.69
N VAL A 725 14.33 -3.54 -21.24
CA VAL A 725 12.89 -3.76 -21.12
C VAL A 725 12.24 -2.81 -20.10
N MET A 726 12.95 -2.40 -19.05
CA MET A 726 12.39 -1.54 -18.01
C MET A 726 12.08 -0.13 -18.52
N GLU A 727 12.96 0.43 -19.37
CA GLU A 727 12.70 1.69 -20.04
C GLU A 727 11.54 1.57 -21.03
N HIS A 728 11.40 0.41 -21.70
CA HIS A 728 10.29 0.17 -22.61
C HIS A 728 8.95 0.03 -21.89
N LEU A 729 8.90 -0.69 -20.77
CA LEU A 729 7.64 -0.94 -20.07
C LEU A 729 6.92 0.33 -19.62
N VAL A 730 7.64 1.42 -19.46
CA VAL A 730 7.06 2.73 -19.07
C VAL A 730 5.95 3.18 -20.03
N ILE A 731 6.05 2.83 -21.33
CA ILE A 731 5.05 3.21 -22.34
C ILE A 731 3.65 2.64 -22.04
N HIS A 732 3.57 1.53 -21.33
CA HIS A 732 2.32 0.83 -21.01
C HIS A 732 1.69 1.29 -19.70
N LEU A 733 2.42 1.99 -18.82
CA LEU A 733 1.97 2.32 -17.46
C LEU A 733 0.77 3.28 -17.45
N ALA A 734 0.70 4.24 -18.36
CA ALA A 734 -0.43 5.15 -18.46
C ALA A 734 -1.74 4.41 -18.85
N ARG A 735 -1.62 3.37 -19.70
CA ARG A 735 -2.76 2.50 -20.02
C ARG A 735 -3.19 1.66 -18.83
N GLU A 736 -2.23 1.12 -18.07
CA GLU A 736 -2.55 0.40 -16.84
C GLU A 736 -3.21 1.28 -15.77
N LEU A 737 -2.83 2.57 -15.70
CA LEU A 737 -3.48 3.54 -14.83
C LEU A 737 -4.97 3.72 -15.18
N GLU A 738 -5.31 3.77 -16.47
CA GLU A 738 -6.70 3.79 -16.94
C GLU A 738 -7.47 2.52 -16.56
N LEU A 739 -6.81 1.36 -16.68
CA LEU A 739 -7.44 0.06 -16.44
C LEU A 739 -7.60 -0.23 -14.95
N GLY A 740 -6.56 -0.03 -14.17
CA GLY A 740 -6.46 -0.48 -12.77
C GLY A 740 -6.60 0.63 -11.72
N GLY A 741 -6.69 1.90 -12.13
CA GLY A 741 -6.74 3.05 -11.22
C GLY A 741 -5.40 3.35 -10.53
N PRO A 742 -5.39 4.12 -9.45
CA PRO A 742 -4.17 4.61 -8.82
C PRO A 742 -3.19 3.50 -8.46
N VAL A 743 -1.91 3.75 -8.72
CA VAL A 743 -0.87 2.72 -8.63
C VAL A 743 -0.62 2.22 -7.21
N GLN A 744 -0.96 3.01 -6.17
CA GLN A 744 -0.77 2.65 -4.78
C GLN A 744 -1.53 1.39 -4.36
N TYR A 745 -2.60 1.02 -5.03
CA TYR A 745 -3.37 -0.19 -4.76
C TYR A 745 -2.79 -1.45 -5.39
N ARG A 746 -1.80 -1.30 -6.29
CA ARG A 746 -1.30 -2.38 -7.14
C ARG A 746 0.22 -2.34 -7.37
N TRP A 747 0.99 -1.68 -6.50
CA TRP A 747 2.45 -1.67 -6.51
C TRP A 747 3.04 -2.46 -5.33
N MET A 748 4.32 -2.80 -5.42
CA MET A 748 4.98 -3.68 -4.46
C MET A 748 5.34 -3.03 -3.11
N TYR A 749 5.35 -1.69 -2.96
CA TYR A 749 5.71 -1.02 -1.69
C TYR A 749 4.94 -1.53 -0.47
N LEU A 750 3.64 -1.74 -0.61
CA LEU A 750 2.78 -2.23 0.46
C LEU A 750 3.18 -3.64 0.87
N TYR A 751 3.39 -4.50 -0.11
CA TYR A 751 3.67 -5.92 0.09
C TYR A 751 5.11 -6.16 0.55
N GLU A 752 6.09 -5.38 0.11
CA GLU A 752 7.45 -5.42 0.65
C GLU A 752 7.48 -5.08 2.15
N ARG A 753 6.70 -4.07 2.57
CA ARG A 753 6.53 -3.75 4.01
C ARG A 753 5.86 -4.88 4.77
N TYR A 754 4.87 -5.52 4.18
CA TYR A 754 4.23 -6.69 4.77
C TYR A 754 5.19 -7.87 4.89
N MET A 755 5.96 -8.19 3.86
CA MET A 755 6.99 -9.24 3.90
C MET A 755 8.09 -8.93 4.92
N PHE A 756 8.48 -7.66 5.06
CA PHE A 756 9.39 -7.24 6.14
C PHE A 756 8.78 -7.48 7.52
N HIS A 757 7.47 -7.30 7.68
CA HIS A 757 6.77 -7.64 8.92
C HIS A 757 6.78 -9.16 9.16
N LEU A 758 6.47 -9.98 8.16
CA LEU A 758 6.58 -11.45 8.25
C LEU A 758 8.00 -11.88 8.64
N LYS A 759 9.02 -11.24 8.11
CA LYS A 759 10.42 -11.49 8.49
C LYS A 759 10.67 -11.29 9.99
N LYS A 760 10.07 -10.29 10.61
CA LYS A 760 10.18 -10.02 12.05
C LYS A 760 9.49 -11.08 12.92
N MET A 761 8.55 -11.84 12.36
CA MET A 761 7.83 -12.90 13.07
C MET A 761 8.65 -14.20 13.23
N VAL A 762 9.81 -14.29 12.60
CA VAL A 762 10.66 -15.47 12.68
C VAL A 762 11.35 -15.52 14.03
N LYS A 763 10.92 -16.44 14.89
CA LYS A 763 11.55 -16.73 16.20
C LYS A 763 12.47 -17.92 16.13
N ASN A 764 12.00 -19.00 15.54
CA ASN A 764 12.75 -20.24 15.42
C ASN A 764 13.33 -20.36 14.00
N LEU A 765 14.64 -20.14 13.90
CA LEU A 765 15.38 -20.22 12.63
C LEU A 765 15.42 -21.64 12.02
N SER A 766 15.07 -22.67 12.80
CA SER A 766 14.96 -24.05 12.31
C SER A 766 13.55 -24.36 11.77
N ARG A 767 12.56 -23.57 12.13
CA ARG A 767 11.14 -23.73 11.74
C ARG A 767 10.54 -22.37 11.35
N VAL A 768 11.09 -21.78 10.33
CA VAL A 768 10.81 -20.40 9.91
C VAL A 768 9.33 -20.23 9.57
N GLU A 769 8.80 -21.09 8.71
CA GLU A 769 7.42 -21.02 8.23
C GLU A 769 6.42 -21.18 9.36
N GLY A 770 6.62 -22.18 10.21
CA GLY A 770 5.76 -22.41 11.39
C GLY A 770 5.76 -21.24 12.36
N SER A 771 6.93 -20.57 12.55
CA SER A 771 7.03 -19.37 13.37
C SER A 771 6.20 -18.21 12.79
N ILE A 772 6.28 -18.00 11.48
CA ILE A 772 5.53 -16.94 10.80
C ILE A 772 4.03 -17.20 10.92
N VAL A 773 3.57 -18.42 10.59
CA VAL A 773 2.15 -18.73 10.58
C VAL A 773 1.55 -18.67 11.98
N ALA A 774 2.22 -19.25 12.99
CA ALA A 774 1.73 -19.17 14.38
C ALA A 774 1.57 -17.70 14.83
N GLN A 775 2.54 -16.86 14.52
CA GLN A 775 2.50 -15.45 14.89
C GLN A 775 1.44 -14.69 14.09
N MET A 776 1.25 -15.04 12.82
CA MET A 776 0.24 -14.44 11.93
C MET A 776 -1.18 -14.73 12.42
N ILE A 777 -1.46 -15.99 12.80
CA ILE A 777 -2.76 -16.37 13.37
C ILE A 777 -3.03 -15.60 14.66
N ASN A 778 -2.04 -15.46 15.54
CA ASN A 778 -2.18 -14.67 16.77
C ASN A 778 -2.49 -13.19 16.47
N GLU A 779 -1.83 -12.61 15.47
CA GLU A 779 -2.06 -11.22 15.05
C GLU A 779 -3.45 -11.04 14.43
N GLU A 780 -3.88 -11.94 13.54
CA GLU A 780 -5.22 -11.92 12.95
C GLU A 780 -6.29 -12.03 14.03
N THR A 781 -6.14 -12.98 14.96
CA THR A 781 -7.08 -13.18 16.06
C THR A 781 -7.18 -11.93 16.93
N SER A 782 -6.05 -11.32 17.29
CA SER A 782 -6.00 -10.10 18.09
C SER A 782 -6.70 -8.93 17.38
N ASN A 783 -6.38 -8.71 16.08
CA ASN A 783 -6.96 -7.63 15.29
C ASN A 783 -8.48 -7.74 15.16
N PHE A 784 -9.00 -8.95 14.90
CA PHE A 784 -10.44 -9.16 14.79
C PHE A 784 -11.15 -9.05 16.15
N ALA A 785 -10.55 -9.55 17.22
CA ALA A 785 -11.13 -9.45 18.55
C ALA A 785 -11.29 -8.00 19.04
N GLU A 786 -10.34 -7.12 18.65
CA GLU A 786 -10.38 -5.70 19.00
C GLU A 786 -11.66 -4.98 18.52
N TYR A 787 -12.27 -5.45 17.45
CA TYR A 787 -13.49 -4.82 16.92
C TYR A 787 -14.71 -4.98 17.86
N TYR A 788 -14.67 -5.97 18.75
CA TYR A 788 -15.78 -6.31 19.64
C TYR A 788 -15.63 -5.76 21.06
N PHE A 789 -14.48 -5.12 21.36
CA PHE A 789 -14.29 -4.54 22.69
C PHE A 789 -14.86 -3.13 22.78
N PRO A 790 -15.38 -2.71 23.94
CA PRO A 790 -15.73 -1.33 24.22
C PRO A 790 -14.59 -0.36 23.91
N ALA A 791 -14.91 0.89 23.62
CA ALA A 791 -13.91 1.89 23.21
C ALA A 791 -12.85 2.15 24.30
N GLU A 792 -13.21 1.95 25.54
CA GLU A 792 -12.37 2.15 26.73
C GLU A 792 -11.24 1.11 26.84
N VAL A 793 -11.40 -0.06 26.23
CA VAL A 793 -10.37 -1.09 26.22
C VAL A 793 -9.27 -0.70 25.25
N GLN A 794 -8.13 -0.33 25.80
CA GLN A 794 -6.94 0.00 25.01
C GLN A 794 -6.38 -1.24 24.34
N THR A 795 -6.25 -1.18 23.04
CA THR A 795 -5.65 -2.22 22.21
C THR A 795 -4.53 -1.64 21.37
N LYS A 796 -3.83 -2.49 20.63
CA LYS A 796 -2.74 -2.05 19.72
C LYS A 796 -3.18 -0.98 18.73
N ASN A 797 -4.34 -1.18 18.12
CA ASN A 797 -4.88 -0.31 17.07
C ASN A 797 -5.65 0.90 17.63
N ARG A 798 -5.92 0.89 18.95
CA ARG A 798 -6.60 1.96 19.70
C ARG A 798 -5.63 2.75 20.59
N ARG A 799 -4.37 2.79 20.27
CA ARG A 799 -3.44 3.67 20.99
C ARG A 799 -3.89 5.12 20.83
N PRO A 800 -3.90 5.90 21.92
CA PRO A 800 -4.15 7.32 21.79
C PRO A 800 -3.15 7.88 20.76
N ALA A 801 -3.66 8.71 19.84
CA ALA A 801 -2.82 9.39 18.88
C ALA A 801 -1.67 10.04 19.65
N ARG A 802 -0.44 9.90 19.17
CA ARG A 802 0.67 10.68 19.73
C ARG A 802 0.29 12.14 19.62
N HIS A 803 0.72 12.96 20.57
CA HIS A 803 0.41 14.39 20.55
C HIS A 803 0.89 15.11 19.28
N ASP A 804 1.78 14.48 18.52
CA ASP A 804 2.27 14.89 17.21
C ASP A 804 1.49 14.24 16.03
N ASP A 805 0.65 13.22 16.30
CA ASP A 805 -0.25 12.64 15.31
C ASP A 805 -1.50 13.53 15.26
N ARG A 806 -1.49 14.51 14.37
CA ARG A 806 -2.61 15.40 14.06
C ARG A 806 -3.95 14.77 14.50
N GLY A 807 -4.52 15.26 15.63
CA GLY A 807 -5.89 14.91 16.03
C GLY A 807 -6.85 15.11 14.86
N GLU A 808 -8.05 14.54 14.94
CA GLU A 808 -9.08 14.72 13.91
C GLU A 808 -9.03 16.16 13.40
N ARG A 809 -8.81 16.31 12.10
CA ARG A 809 -8.81 17.62 11.45
C ARG A 809 -10.15 18.23 11.76
N ALA A 810 -10.20 19.24 12.63
CA ALA A 810 -11.36 20.10 12.72
C ALA A 810 -11.57 20.60 11.29
N THR A 811 -12.71 20.26 10.71
CA THR A 811 -13.16 20.78 9.42
C THR A 811 -13.43 22.26 9.58
N TYR A 812 -12.36 23.05 9.60
CA TYR A 812 -12.52 24.48 9.37
C TYR A 812 -12.87 24.63 7.89
N HIS A 813 -14.05 25.15 7.62
CA HIS A 813 -14.44 25.65 6.30
C HIS A 813 -13.67 26.94 5.94
N VAL A 814 -12.37 26.94 6.15
CA VAL A 814 -11.50 27.92 5.54
C VAL A 814 -10.99 27.23 4.28
N THR A 815 -11.36 27.73 3.13
CA THR A 815 -10.74 27.39 1.85
C THR A 815 -9.27 27.79 1.93
N VAL A 816 -8.47 26.87 2.42
CA VAL A 816 -7.01 27.01 2.41
C VAL A 816 -6.55 26.43 1.09
N PRO A 817 -5.75 27.14 0.29
CA PRO A 817 -5.16 26.61 -0.92
C PRO A 817 -4.56 25.23 -0.69
N ASP A 818 -4.76 24.30 -1.62
CA ASP A 818 -4.35 22.89 -1.50
C ASP A 818 -2.88 22.69 -1.14
N ILE A 819 -2.02 23.64 -1.52
CA ILE A 819 -0.60 23.66 -1.16
C ILE A 819 -0.36 23.68 0.37
N PHE A 820 -1.31 24.13 1.16
CA PHE A 820 -1.24 24.18 2.64
C PHE A 820 -2.02 23.05 3.33
N THR A 821 -2.71 22.21 2.59
CA THR A 821 -3.50 21.10 3.15
C THR A 821 -2.63 19.96 3.65
N ASP A 822 -1.43 19.78 3.11
CA ASP A 822 -0.43 18.81 3.56
C ASP A 822 0.72 19.50 4.31
N VAL A 823 0.49 19.84 5.57
CA VAL A 823 1.54 20.32 6.44
C VAL A 823 2.48 19.15 6.77
N GLY A 824 3.66 19.12 6.19
CA GLY A 824 4.70 18.15 6.53
C GLY A 824 5.05 18.15 8.03
N ARG A 825 5.65 17.08 8.53
CA ARG A 825 6.17 17.04 9.91
C ARG A 825 7.46 17.83 9.99
N LEU A 826 7.57 18.69 11.00
CA LEU A 826 8.83 19.39 11.28
C LEU A 826 9.89 18.38 11.72
N SER A 827 11.06 18.43 11.09
CA SER A 827 12.24 17.66 11.48
C SER A 827 12.95 18.33 12.66
N GLY A 828 13.04 17.62 13.79
CA GLY A 828 13.76 18.08 14.97
C GLY A 828 13.07 19.17 15.81
N LYS A 829 13.84 19.85 16.67
CA LYS A 829 13.32 20.96 17.48
C LYS A 829 13.06 22.19 16.59
N PRO A 830 11.84 22.73 16.57
CA PRO A 830 11.57 23.92 15.80
C PRO A 830 12.45 25.09 16.32
N LYS A 831 13.12 25.75 15.38
CA LYS A 831 13.80 27.01 15.62
C LYS A 831 12.99 28.10 14.93
N ASP A 832 12.38 28.97 15.71
CA ASP A 832 11.71 30.14 15.16
C ASP A 832 12.76 31.13 14.68
N ARG A 833 12.80 31.40 13.38
CA ARG A 833 13.63 32.43 12.78
C ARG A 833 12.86 33.21 11.73
N ARG A 834 13.25 34.41 11.45
CA ARG A 834 12.74 35.15 10.30
C ARG A 834 13.41 34.63 9.02
N LEU A 835 12.63 34.50 7.97
CA LEU A 835 13.14 34.20 6.63
C LEU A 835 14.08 35.33 6.19
N THR A 836 15.15 34.97 5.56
CA THR A 836 15.99 35.93 4.81
C THR A 836 15.22 36.47 3.61
N GLU A 837 15.63 37.58 3.05
CA GLU A 837 15.02 38.17 1.85
C GLU A 837 15.02 37.19 0.66
N GLN A 838 16.12 36.45 0.50
CA GLN A 838 16.27 35.44 -0.53
C GLN A 838 15.32 34.23 -0.33
N GLU A 839 15.20 33.71 0.90
CA GLU A 839 14.27 32.62 1.21
C GLU A 839 12.81 33.05 1.03
N ARG A 840 12.50 34.30 1.38
CA ARG A 840 11.18 34.89 1.16
C ARG A 840 10.87 34.99 -0.34
N SER A 841 11.83 35.45 -1.14
CA SER A 841 11.68 35.51 -2.60
C SER A 841 11.50 34.14 -3.21
N HIS A 842 12.28 33.14 -2.76
CA HIS A 842 12.13 31.76 -3.22
C HIS A 842 10.78 31.17 -2.86
N LEU A 843 10.29 31.41 -1.64
CA LEU A 843 8.97 30.97 -1.19
C LEU A 843 7.85 31.63 -2.01
N GLN A 844 7.96 32.92 -2.27
CA GLN A 844 6.98 33.64 -3.10
C GLN A 844 6.98 33.09 -4.53
N THR A 845 8.15 32.91 -5.13
CA THR A 845 8.26 32.32 -6.47
C THR A 845 7.67 30.91 -6.50
N TYR A 846 7.96 30.06 -5.50
CA TYR A 846 7.42 28.72 -5.39
C TYR A 846 5.88 28.73 -5.30
N LEU A 847 5.32 29.59 -4.47
CA LEU A 847 3.86 29.71 -4.33
C LEU A 847 3.20 30.20 -5.63
N LEU A 848 3.79 31.22 -6.27
CA LEU A 848 3.27 31.76 -7.53
C LEU A 848 3.33 30.74 -8.68
N THR A 849 4.33 29.84 -8.70
CA THR A 849 4.54 28.89 -9.80
C THR A 849 3.92 27.51 -9.57
N ASN A 850 3.47 27.19 -8.33
CA ASN A 850 2.99 25.84 -7.98
C ASN A 850 1.63 25.80 -7.27
N CYS A 851 1.00 26.96 -7.04
CA CYS A 851 -0.31 27.02 -6.43
C CYS A 851 -1.37 27.23 -7.53
N GLU A 852 -2.25 26.25 -7.72
CA GLU A 852 -3.32 26.31 -8.73
C GLU A 852 -4.25 27.51 -8.51
N ASP A 853 -4.49 27.88 -7.26
CA ASP A 853 -5.27 29.08 -6.92
C ASP A 853 -4.63 30.38 -7.39
N VAL A 854 -3.33 30.40 -7.59
CA VAL A 854 -2.57 31.56 -8.07
C VAL A 854 -2.42 31.53 -9.60
N LEU A 855 -2.29 30.36 -10.20
CA LEU A 855 -2.12 30.19 -11.66
C LEU A 855 -3.30 30.79 -12.47
N GLN A 856 -4.50 30.85 -11.88
CA GLN A 856 -5.64 31.50 -12.52
C GLN A 856 -5.46 33.02 -12.72
N TYR A 857 -4.53 33.64 -12.01
CA TYR A 857 -4.22 35.07 -12.12
C TYR A 857 -2.99 35.36 -13.02
N GLU A 858 -2.33 34.32 -13.52
CA GLU A 858 -1.20 34.42 -14.48
C GLU A 858 -1.67 34.64 -15.92
N ARG A 859 -2.99 34.63 -16.20
CA ARG A 859 -3.58 34.76 -17.54
C ARG A 859 -3.97 36.21 -17.84
#